data_aa8f63b6eb8a1ef0dd0f34a7d08d7589
#
_entry.id   aa8f63b6eb8a1ef0dd0f34a7d08d7589
#
_cell.length_a   1.000
_cell.length_b   1.000
_cell.length_c   1.000
_cell.angle_alpha   90.00
_cell.angle_beta   90.00
_cell.angle_gamma   90.00
#
_symmetry.space_group_name_H-M   'P 1'
#
loop_
_entity.id
_entity.type
_entity.pdbx_description
1 polymer ?
#
loop_
_entity_poly.entity_id
_entity_poly.type
_entity_poly.pdbx_seq_one_letter_code
_entity_poly.pdbx_strand_id
1 'polypeptide(L)'
;MKKFLLLTSLVISSLLYAEDWTGTGWALKKGYIVTNFHCVDGAKSIVVETSESHYSAKVVATDPSSDLAIIKIDDNKFRGFGEIPYSIERKQCEVGETVWTLGFPMTSIMGDEVKFTDGKISAKTGYMGDLSTYQITVPIHPGNSGGPLFNKNGNVVGVTSSGLDKQLADNVNYAIKANYLLNLIESALSVEIIPNGSAKNLALTEYIRKNKKFVFLLHFSSELSANTIIGVEAEAQTGITQQEIPQPNNTSIELFEYVQIAEDKLEIKKYVGEWREVNIPSVVVQNGKKYSVTQIGEKAFLGCSFLTSIIIPQTISKIGSSAFENCTSLTTIDIPHSVAQIGNGAFKGCSSLKHINLSDNLTKISEFTFYGCNQLISINLPNSIVAIDKSAFSNCSSLTRIDIPQFIESIPDYCFVGCSSLKSVAIPKSVRSIGNGVFTNCLSLDSIIIPNSVINIGGDVFSGCRTLKNITLSENITSLKSGSFEGCASLEKILIPKKVTTLGDRVFLGCSQLNNIVIPNGVTSIGNEAFRGCICIVSITIPNGVVSIGGGCFAYCRFLESVVLSKNISSLSGNYSYGNQFFGFFEGCQNLKSIVIPESVTHLGKKTFYDCCSLNSVTLPNSIKSIGDDAFVNCKSLTSISMSDNVNTIGKRAFAWCSSLELINLSNSLSKIEEETFKECKSLESITIPLNVTTIEKKAFVGCSSLHSITWNAIKGSATEIEKDKVASPFYEILPQISSITFGNKVEYIPSYLCSGMNNLQSVIIPKSVSVIHEYAFWNCGSLSNITILGNIDKIHENAFGYIAKSPKVTFLGKVDYMWGMFGTWNIYTPYYETLTFYVPTEYINYYKSQKKQMVLQKKVKIKFTIKT
;
A
#
# COMPACT_ATOMS: atom_id res chain seq x y z
N MET A 1 8.47 -13.85 6.02
CA MET A 1 7.45 -13.54 5.01
C MET A 1 6.59 -12.29 5.35
N LYS A 2 7.02 -11.40 6.28
CA LYS A 2 6.27 -10.18 6.68
C LYS A 2 6.91 -8.85 6.23
N LYS A 3 7.98 -8.88 5.44
CA LYS A 3 8.77 -7.70 5.01
C LYS A 3 8.84 -7.48 3.50
N PHE A 4 8.08 -8.22 2.71
CA PHE A 4 8.11 -8.11 1.24
C PHE A 4 7.13 -7.08 0.66
N LEU A 5 6.38 -6.36 1.51
CA LEU A 5 5.30 -5.45 1.06
C LEU A 5 5.68 -3.96 1.03
N LEU A 6 6.90 -3.60 1.43
CA LEU A 6 7.39 -2.21 1.35
C LEU A 6 8.30 -1.93 0.15
N LEU A 7 8.69 -2.95 -0.60
CA LEU A 7 9.64 -2.84 -1.72
C LEU A 7 8.99 -2.81 -3.12
N THR A 8 7.69 -2.97 -3.25
CA THR A 8 7.05 -3.12 -4.57
C THR A 8 6.45 -1.87 -5.17
N SER A 9 6.48 -0.72 -4.50
CA SER A 9 6.05 0.55 -5.12
C SER A 9 7.19 1.30 -5.84
N LEU A 10 8.42 0.77 -5.81
CA LEU A 10 9.61 1.39 -6.44
C LEU A 10 10.26 0.54 -7.54
N VAL A 11 9.72 -0.62 -7.91
CA VAL A 11 10.41 -1.56 -8.83
C VAL A 11 9.77 -1.69 -10.20
N ILE A 12 8.83 -0.84 -10.60
CA ILE A 12 8.34 -0.84 -12.00
C ILE A 12 8.55 0.54 -12.64
N SER A 13 9.82 0.99 -12.67
CA SER A 13 10.28 1.99 -13.64
C SER A 13 11.78 1.91 -13.95
N SER A 14 12.45 0.81 -13.61
CA SER A 14 13.87 0.63 -13.90
C SER A 14 14.11 -0.32 -15.07
N LEU A 15 13.87 0.17 -16.27
CA LEU A 15 14.58 -0.28 -17.47
C LEU A 15 14.97 0.98 -18.25
N LEU A 16 16.29 1.28 -18.18
CA LEU A 16 17.02 2.25 -19.01
C LEU A 16 16.93 3.73 -18.58
N TYR A 17 17.64 4.08 -17.48
CA TYR A 17 18.46 5.32 -17.35
C TYR A 17 19.19 5.21 -16.01
N ALA A 18 20.47 5.58 -15.97
CA ALA A 18 21.22 5.75 -14.71
C ALA A 18 20.48 6.80 -13.87
N GLU A 19 19.88 6.40 -12.76
CA GLU A 19 19.20 7.34 -11.87
C GLU A 19 20.17 7.69 -10.73
N ASP A 20 20.50 8.98 -10.64
CA ASP A 20 21.12 9.58 -9.47
C ASP A 20 20.00 9.97 -8.49
N TRP A 21 20.15 9.65 -7.20
CA TRP A 21 19.20 10.04 -6.16
C TRP A 21 19.91 10.62 -4.95
N THR A 22 19.18 11.31 -4.11
CA THR A 22 19.73 11.97 -2.92
C THR A 22 19.05 11.51 -1.63
N GLY A 23 19.76 11.63 -0.51
CA GLY A 23 19.25 11.36 0.81
C GLY A 23 19.96 12.21 1.87
N THR A 24 19.55 12.06 3.12
CA THR A 24 20.18 12.72 4.27
C THR A 24 21.06 11.74 5.01
N GLY A 25 22.23 12.18 5.46
CA GLY A 25 23.07 11.48 6.41
C GLY A 25 23.56 12.38 7.51
N TRP A 26 24.05 11.82 8.61
CA TRP A 26 24.58 12.58 9.74
C TRP A 26 25.78 11.90 10.41
N ALA A 27 26.65 12.70 11.02
CA ALA A 27 27.95 12.28 11.48
C ALA A 27 27.94 11.33 12.67
N LEU A 28 28.75 10.29 12.59
CA LEU A 28 29.39 9.60 13.71
C LEU A 28 30.88 9.98 13.77
N LYS A 29 31.62 9.58 14.81
CA LYS A 29 33.05 9.84 14.89
C LYS A 29 33.83 9.12 13.79
N LYS A 30 35.03 9.56 13.53
CA LYS A 30 36.03 8.93 12.62
C LYS A 30 35.55 8.82 11.15
N GLY A 31 34.71 9.77 10.68
CA GLY A 31 34.22 9.82 9.29
C GLY A 31 33.11 8.84 8.94
N TYR A 32 32.46 8.25 9.93
CA TYR A 32 31.27 7.44 9.72
C TYR A 32 30.02 8.31 9.67
N ILE A 33 29.05 7.92 8.86
CA ILE A 33 27.78 8.63 8.63
C ILE A 33 26.64 7.62 8.65
N VAL A 34 25.54 7.96 9.30
CA VAL A 34 24.30 7.18 9.34
C VAL A 34 23.35 7.65 8.26
N THR A 35 22.68 6.73 7.60
CA THR A 35 21.56 6.97 6.67
C THR A 35 20.62 5.76 6.68
N ASN A 36 19.61 5.73 5.80
CA ASN A 36 18.74 4.56 5.64
C ASN A 36 19.35 3.53 4.68
N PHE A 37 18.94 2.26 4.86
CA PHE A 37 19.35 1.19 3.95
C PHE A 37 18.82 1.39 2.53
N HIS A 38 17.54 1.78 2.39
CA HIS A 38 16.96 2.04 1.07
C HIS A 38 17.63 3.17 0.29
N CYS A 39 18.36 4.08 0.97
CA CYS A 39 19.16 5.11 0.31
C CYS A 39 20.43 4.56 -0.34
N VAL A 40 21.04 3.51 0.24
CA VAL A 40 22.29 2.92 -0.25
C VAL A 40 22.09 1.66 -1.09
N ASP A 41 20.90 1.10 -1.10
CA ASP A 41 20.56 -0.11 -1.85
C ASP A 41 20.64 0.14 -3.36
N GLY A 42 21.48 -0.63 -4.05
CA GLY A 42 21.75 -0.45 -5.47
C GLY A 42 22.77 0.65 -5.83
N ALA A 43 23.24 1.45 -4.85
CA ALA A 43 24.22 2.50 -5.12
C ALA A 43 25.62 1.89 -5.39
N LYS A 44 26.24 2.27 -6.52
CA LYS A 44 27.61 1.92 -6.89
C LYS A 44 28.61 3.02 -6.55
N SER A 45 28.16 4.26 -6.46
CA SER A 45 28.94 5.38 -5.95
C SER A 45 28.15 6.20 -4.95
N ILE A 46 28.83 6.72 -3.92
CA ILE A 46 28.27 7.56 -2.85
C ILE A 46 29.17 8.76 -2.68
N VAL A 47 28.58 9.95 -2.76
CA VAL A 47 29.27 11.23 -2.51
C VAL A 47 28.60 11.93 -1.34
N VAL A 48 29.39 12.37 -0.37
CA VAL A 48 28.96 13.15 0.79
C VAL A 48 29.28 14.62 0.54
N GLU A 49 28.24 15.44 0.47
CA GLU A 49 28.36 16.87 0.33
C GLU A 49 28.46 17.52 1.72
N THR A 50 29.56 18.22 1.97
CA THR A 50 29.78 19.00 3.20
C THR A 50 29.86 20.49 2.85
N SER A 51 29.81 21.36 3.85
CA SER A 51 29.99 22.82 3.63
C SER A 51 31.39 23.19 3.07
N GLU A 52 32.35 22.27 3.09
CA GLU A 52 33.75 22.52 2.70
C GLU A 52 34.13 21.81 1.40
N SER A 53 33.57 20.64 1.13
CA SER A 53 33.92 19.83 -0.05
C SER A 53 32.98 18.62 -0.22
N HIS A 54 33.18 17.91 -1.33
CA HIS A 54 32.54 16.63 -1.63
C HIS A 54 33.53 15.49 -1.40
N TYR A 55 33.11 14.42 -0.74
CA TYR A 55 33.94 13.28 -0.41
C TYR A 55 33.32 11.98 -0.88
N SER A 56 34.11 11.08 -1.43
CA SER A 56 33.66 9.71 -1.72
C SER A 56 33.47 8.92 -0.41
N ALA A 57 32.46 8.05 -0.41
CA ALA A 57 32.16 7.18 0.72
C ALA A 57 31.79 5.77 0.26
N LYS A 58 31.88 4.80 1.18
CA LYS A 58 31.47 3.42 0.95
C LYS A 58 30.61 2.90 2.10
N VAL A 59 29.71 1.98 1.77
CA VAL A 59 28.89 1.28 2.76
C VAL A 59 29.77 0.37 3.61
N VAL A 60 29.64 0.44 4.93
CA VAL A 60 30.44 -0.37 5.87
C VAL A 60 29.60 -1.25 6.80
N ALA A 61 28.32 -0.92 7.00
CA ALA A 61 27.36 -1.77 7.73
C ALA A 61 25.94 -1.47 7.26
N THR A 62 25.10 -2.51 7.22
CA THR A 62 23.66 -2.38 6.89
C THR A 62 22.82 -3.28 7.76
N ASP A 63 21.61 -2.82 8.07
CA ASP A 63 20.52 -3.63 8.59
C ASP A 63 19.25 -3.38 7.73
N PRO A 64 19.05 -4.18 6.66
CA PRO A 64 17.88 -4.06 5.81
C PRO A 64 16.57 -4.25 6.59
N SER A 65 16.65 -4.97 7.70
CA SER A 65 15.49 -5.29 8.53
C SER A 65 14.95 -4.08 9.30
N SER A 66 15.80 -3.18 9.69
CA SER A 66 15.48 -1.92 10.39
C SER A 66 15.66 -0.69 9.49
N ASP A 67 15.91 -0.89 8.18
CA ASP A 67 16.16 0.18 7.21
C ASP A 67 17.32 1.12 7.63
N LEU A 68 18.43 0.56 8.14
CA LEU A 68 19.60 1.30 8.57
C LEU A 68 20.83 1.00 7.73
N ALA A 69 21.64 2.01 7.45
CA ALA A 69 22.95 1.89 6.85
C ALA A 69 23.96 2.84 7.51
N ILE A 70 25.22 2.40 7.53
CA ILE A 70 26.36 3.22 7.93
C ILE A 70 27.34 3.24 6.77
N ILE A 71 27.69 4.42 6.33
CA ILE A 71 28.72 4.67 5.32
C ILE A 71 29.95 5.28 5.98
N LYS A 72 31.10 5.15 5.36
CA LYS A 72 32.35 5.74 5.81
C LYS A 72 32.97 6.53 4.68
N ILE A 73 33.37 7.77 4.94
CA ILE A 73 34.14 8.56 4.00
C ILE A 73 35.48 7.84 3.73
N ASP A 74 35.72 7.58 2.46
CA ASP A 74 36.91 6.89 1.93
C ASP A 74 37.69 7.84 1.01
N ASP A 75 38.04 8.99 1.56
CA ASP A 75 38.80 10.05 0.88
C ASP A 75 39.93 10.52 1.77
N ASN A 76 41.15 10.49 1.23
CA ASN A 76 42.36 10.84 1.97
C ASN A 76 42.50 12.35 2.28
N LYS A 77 41.69 13.19 1.67
CA LYS A 77 41.59 14.62 1.95
C LYS A 77 40.74 14.91 3.19
N PHE A 78 39.86 13.96 3.59
CA PHE A 78 39.00 14.15 4.74
C PHE A 78 39.76 14.12 6.06
N ARG A 79 39.65 15.20 6.85
CA ARG A 79 40.36 15.37 8.13
C ARG A 79 39.53 15.05 9.38
N GLY A 80 38.28 14.66 9.20
CA GLY A 80 37.34 14.37 10.28
C GLY A 80 36.29 15.46 10.51
N PHE A 81 35.23 15.14 11.23
CA PHE A 81 34.11 16.07 11.49
C PHE A 81 34.37 17.04 12.66
N GLY A 82 35.51 16.93 13.37
CA GLY A 82 35.75 17.67 14.59
C GLY A 82 34.89 17.13 15.76
N GLU A 83 34.62 18.00 16.75
CA GLU A 83 33.84 17.64 17.94
C GLU A 83 32.34 17.66 17.66
N ILE A 84 31.71 16.47 17.69
CA ILE A 84 30.29 16.29 17.45
C ILE A 84 29.51 16.67 18.72
N PRO A 85 28.52 17.60 18.64
CA PRO A 85 27.90 18.20 19.83
C PRO A 85 26.80 17.37 20.46
N TYR A 86 26.40 16.22 19.90
CA TYR A 86 25.30 15.37 20.40
C TYR A 86 25.81 13.99 20.83
N SER A 87 24.98 13.29 21.59
CA SER A 87 25.08 11.86 21.88
C SER A 87 23.90 11.11 21.29
N ILE A 88 23.97 9.78 21.27
CA ILE A 88 22.88 8.90 20.87
C ILE A 88 22.28 8.28 22.15
N GLU A 89 20.97 8.48 22.37
CA GLU A 89 20.29 7.98 23.57
C GLU A 89 19.67 6.60 23.36
N ARG A 90 19.99 5.64 24.25
CA ARG A 90 19.33 4.32 24.29
C ARG A 90 17.90 4.39 24.88
N LYS A 91 17.67 5.39 25.75
CA LYS A 91 16.37 5.55 26.39
C LYS A 91 15.32 5.92 25.34
N GLN A 92 14.24 5.15 25.30
CA GLN A 92 13.13 5.42 24.39
C GLN A 92 12.37 6.67 24.84
N CYS A 93 11.91 7.45 23.85
CA CYS A 93 11.02 8.58 24.08
C CYS A 93 9.63 8.14 24.53
N GLU A 94 8.98 9.00 25.33
CA GLU A 94 7.59 8.83 25.72
C GLU A 94 6.64 9.48 24.70
N VAL A 95 5.41 8.98 24.63
CA VAL A 95 4.37 9.59 23.80
C VAL A 95 4.12 11.03 24.27
N GLY A 96 4.04 11.97 23.31
CA GLY A 96 3.90 13.40 23.58
C GLY A 96 5.21 14.17 23.71
N GLU A 97 6.37 13.49 23.80
CA GLU A 97 7.67 14.18 23.79
C GLU A 97 7.90 14.93 22.47
N THR A 98 8.40 16.16 22.61
CA THR A 98 8.79 16.97 21.43
C THR A 98 10.10 16.47 20.85
N VAL A 99 10.09 16.27 19.54
CA VAL A 99 11.25 15.83 18.74
C VAL A 99 11.36 16.69 17.47
N TRP A 100 12.56 16.75 16.91
CA TRP A 100 12.83 17.52 15.70
C TRP A 100 13.92 16.86 14.86
N THR A 101 13.92 17.17 13.57
CA THR A 101 14.91 16.64 12.62
C THR A 101 15.53 17.74 11.76
N LEU A 102 16.70 17.43 11.23
CA LEU A 102 17.39 18.19 10.19
C LEU A 102 17.58 17.27 8.98
N GLY A 103 17.38 17.79 7.78
CA GLY A 103 17.55 17.03 6.56
C GLY A 103 17.45 17.89 5.31
N PHE A 104 17.51 17.24 4.15
CA PHE A 104 17.49 17.86 2.82
C PHE A 104 16.24 17.40 2.03
N PRO A 105 15.03 17.86 2.42
CA PRO A 105 13.81 17.42 1.76
C PRO A 105 13.73 17.99 0.35
N MET A 106 13.45 17.11 -0.63
CA MET A 106 13.11 17.50 -2.00
C MET A 106 14.07 18.59 -2.56
N THR A 107 15.37 18.32 -2.57
CA THR A 107 16.41 19.31 -2.97
C THR A 107 16.13 19.97 -4.31
N SER A 108 15.56 19.22 -5.26
CA SER A 108 15.11 19.74 -6.56
C SER A 108 14.03 20.85 -6.48
N ILE A 109 13.30 20.93 -5.35
CA ILE A 109 12.18 21.87 -5.15
C ILE A 109 12.51 22.90 -4.06
N MET A 110 13.12 22.45 -2.96
CA MET A 110 13.33 23.25 -1.74
C MET A 110 14.76 23.77 -1.59
N GLY A 111 15.67 23.47 -2.54
CA GLY A 111 17.08 23.85 -2.53
C GLY A 111 17.93 23.02 -1.58
N ASP A 112 19.24 23.20 -1.65
CA ASP A 112 20.29 22.37 -1.02
C ASP A 112 20.60 22.76 0.44
N GLU A 113 19.83 23.67 1.03
CA GLU A 113 20.01 24.05 2.44
C GLU A 113 19.34 23.02 3.36
N VAL A 114 20.01 22.70 4.46
CA VAL A 114 19.44 21.86 5.51
C VAL A 114 18.18 22.50 6.10
N LYS A 115 17.07 21.75 6.12
CA LYS A 115 15.77 22.22 6.65
C LYS A 115 15.53 21.63 8.05
N PHE A 116 14.83 22.41 8.86
CA PHE A 116 14.36 22.04 10.19
C PHE A 116 12.88 21.71 10.15
N THR A 117 12.48 20.60 10.77
CA THR A 117 11.08 20.25 11.05
C THR A 117 10.94 19.68 12.45
N ASP A 118 9.84 19.96 13.13
CA ASP A 118 9.56 19.48 14.46
C ASP A 118 8.16 18.90 14.61
N GLY A 119 7.94 18.20 15.72
CA GLY A 119 6.69 17.53 16.02
C GLY A 119 6.80 16.75 17.34
N LYS A 120 6.03 15.67 17.46
CA LYS A 120 5.96 14.86 18.67
C LYS A 120 6.03 13.38 18.37
N ILE A 121 6.43 12.59 19.35
CA ILE A 121 6.20 11.14 19.34
C ILE A 121 4.69 10.90 19.53
N SER A 122 4.02 10.32 18.54
CA SER A 122 2.59 10.00 18.61
C SER A 122 2.31 8.56 19.07
N ALA A 123 3.24 7.61 18.81
CA ALA A 123 3.19 6.26 19.36
C ALA A 123 4.60 5.66 19.53
N LYS A 124 4.74 4.70 20.46
CA LYS A 124 5.99 3.93 20.64
C LYS A 124 6.14 2.77 19.67
N THR A 125 5.16 2.54 18.80
CA THR A 125 5.18 1.52 17.77
C THR A 125 4.86 2.15 16.43
N GLY A 126 5.51 1.67 15.38
CA GLY A 126 5.30 2.12 14.02
C GLY A 126 4.12 1.43 13.32
N TYR A 127 4.18 1.40 12.00
CA TYR A 127 3.15 0.80 11.16
C TYR A 127 2.89 -0.67 11.53
N MET A 128 1.60 -1.03 11.66
CA MET A 128 1.15 -2.38 12.07
C MET A 128 1.78 -2.89 13.39
N GLY A 129 2.13 -1.98 14.32
CA GLY A 129 2.68 -2.35 15.60
C GLY A 129 4.19 -2.66 15.57
N ASP A 130 4.91 -2.23 14.55
CA ASP A 130 6.37 -2.39 14.44
C ASP A 130 7.06 -1.80 15.67
N LEU A 131 7.79 -2.64 16.40
CA LEU A 131 8.50 -2.25 17.61
C LEU A 131 9.81 -1.51 17.33
N SER A 132 10.32 -1.56 16.09
CA SER A 132 11.59 -0.93 15.71
C SER A 132 11.47 0.57 15.49
N THR A 133 10.26 1.09 15.26
CA THR A 133 10.03 2.49 14.91
C THR A 133 9.14 3.21 15.93
N TYR A 134 9.27 4.54 15.97
CA TYR A 134 8.28 5.47 16.53
C TYR A 134 7.31 5.90 15.43
N GLN A 135 6.06 6.13 15.78
CA GLN A 135 5.20 6.99 15.00
C GLN A 135 5.38 8.44 15.47
N ILE A 136 5.59 9.36 14.54
CA ILE A 136 5.89 10.78 14.82
C ILE A 136 5.00 11.71 13.99
N THR A 137 4.78 12.92 14.50
CA THR A 137 4.09 13.99 13.76
C THR A 137 5.06 14.93 13.04
N VAL A 138 6.37 14.69 13.13
CA VAL A 138 7.38 15.43 12.37
C VAL A 138 7.18 15.20 10.88
N PRO A 139 6.96 16.25 10.05
CA PRO A 139 6.79 16.06 8.61
C PRO A 139 8.07 15.50 7.97
N ILE A 140 7.96 14.32 7.35
CA ILE A 140 9.04 13.68 6.61
C ILE A 140 8.69 13.71 5.12
N HIS A 141 9.58 14.27 4.31
CA HIS A 141 9.48 14.34 2.86
C HIS A 141 10.62 13.54 2.21
N PRO A 142 10.49 13.11 0.94
CA PRO A 142 11.60 12.51 0.20
C PRO A 142 12.85 13.38 0.30
N GLY A 143 14.00 12.75 0.62
CA GLY A 143 15.26 13.44 0.90
C GLY A 143 15.55 13.65 2.41
N ASN A 144 14.54 13.66 3.29
CA ASN A 144 14.75 13.67 4.75
C ASN A 144 15.08 12.27 5.31
N SER A 145 14.86 11.21 4.52
CA SER A 145 15.20 9.84 4.91
C SER A 145 16.67 9.72 5.27
N GLY A 146 16.96 9.07 6.40
CA GLY A 146 18.30 8.94 6.96
C GLY A 146 18.71 10.06 7.92
N GLY A 147 17.90 11.12 8.06
CA GLY A 147 18.18 12.23 8.96
C GLY A 147 18.11 11.87 10.45
N PRO A 148 18.79 12.62 11.34
CA PRO A 148 18.75 12.37 12.78
C PRO A 148 17.45 12.91 13.38
N LEU A 149 16.78 12.10 14.23
CA LEU A 149 15.69 12.58 15.07
C LEU A 149 16.25 12.97 16.44
N PHE A 150 16.14 14.23 16.80
CA PHE A 150 16.63 14.78 18.06
C PHE A 150 15.49 14.94 19.08
N ASN A 151 15.82 14.78 20.36
CA ASN A 151 14.95 15.15 21.48
C ASN A 151 15.15 16.62 21.89
N LYS A 152 14.39 17.06 22.90
CA LYS A 152 14.51 18.43 23.46
C LYS A 152 15.89 18.78 24.03
N ASN A 153 16.73 17.79 24.35
CA ASN A 153 18.09 17.98 24.85
C ASN A 153 19.14 18.01 23.72
N GLY A 154 18.72 17.93 22.45
CA GLY A 154 19.60 17.92 21.29
C GLY A 154 20.37 16.61 21.06
N ASN A 155 19.93 15.51 21.71
CA ASN A 155 20.51 14.19 21.51
C ASN A 155 19.67 13.38 20.51
N VAL A 156 20.35 12.50 19.76
CA VAL A 156 19.71 11.64 18.78
C VAL A 156 18.96 10.52 19.48
N VAL A 157 17.67 10.37 19.15
CA VAL A 157 16.77 9.33 19.68
C VAL A 157 16.23 8.40 18.59
N GLY A 158 16.50 8.73 17.32
CA GLY A 158 16.10 7.92 16.17
C GLY A 158 16.69 8.40 14.86
N VAL A 159 16.37 7.68 13.79
CA VAL A 159 16.72 7.98 12.40
C VAL A 159 15.42 8.10 11.61
N THR A 160 15.20 9.23 10.94
CA THR A 160 13.99 9.42 10.13
C THR A 160 13.97 8.42 8.97
N SER A 161 12.84 7.80 8.76
CA SER A 161 12.57 6.89 7.64
C SER A 161 11.41 7.44 6.81
N SER A 162 10.83 6.63 5.93
CA SER A 162 9.69 7.05 5.12
C SER A 162 8.46 7.38 5.98
N GLY A 163 7.67 8.38 5.57
CA GLY A 163 6.28 8.50 5.99
C GLY A 163 5.41 7.43 5.34
N LEU A 164 4.24 7.14 5.89
CA LEU A 164 3.18 6.52 5.10
C LEU A 164 2.90 7.42 3.89
N ASP A 165 2.62 6.78 2.75
CA ASP A 165 2.11 7.50 1.59
C ASP A 165 0.98 8.42 2.09
N LYS A 166 1.07 9.73 1.80
CA LYS A 166 0.08 10.74 2.22
C LYS A 166 -1.36 10.36 1.84
N GLN A 167 -1.52 9.38 0.95
CA GLN A 167 -2.82 8.81 0.61
C GLN A 167 -3.40 7.90 1.71
N LEU A 168 -2.59 7.43 2.65
CA LEU A 168 -3.02 6.51 3.72
C LEU A 168 -3.25 7.19 5.07
N ALA A 169 -2.53 8.24 5.39
CA ALA A 169 -2.76 9.08 6.59
C ALA A 169 -1.98 10.40 6.52
N ASP A 170 -2.65 11.51 6.77
CA ASP A 170 -1.98 12.80 6.95
C ASP A 170 -1.20 12.83 8.27
N ASN A 171 0.03 13.35 8.23
CA ASN A 171 0.91 13.56 9.38
C ASN A 171 1.32 12.29 10.16
N VAL A 172 1.29 11.12 9.52
CA VAL A 172 1.82 9.88 10.10
C VAL A 172 3.16 9.56 9.45
N ASN A 173 4.22 9.81 10.20
CA ASN A 173 5.60 9.56 9.79
C ASN A 173 6.27 8.63 10.80
N TYR A 174 7.39 8.04 10.41
CA TYR A 174 8.09 7.07 11.22
C TYR A 174 9.57 7.42 11.39
N ALA A 175 10.12 7.05 12.54
CA ALA A 175 11.55 7.12 12.78
C ALA A 175 12.01 5.83 13.46
N ILE A 176 13.10 5.28 12.98
CA ILE A 176 13.75 4.09 13.54
C ILE A 176 14.35 4.48 14.89
N LYS A 177 14.08 3.72 15.93
CA LYS A 177 14.59 4.02 17.28
C LYS A 177 16.12 3.87 17.34
N ALA A 178 16.77 4.76 18.07
CA ALA A 178 18.23 4.82 18.17
C ALA A 178 18.89 3.54 18.75
N ASN A 179 18.15 2.73 19.54
CA ASN A 179 18.66 1.46 20.02
C ASN A 179 18.95 0.45 18.89
N TYR A 180 18.22 0.46 17.77
CA TYR A 180 18.50 -0.39 16.62
C TYR A 180 19.77 0.04 15.91
N LEU A 181 20.01 1.37 15.77
CA LEU A 181 21.28 1.89 15.27
C LEU A 181 22.45 1.50 16.17
N LEU A 182 22.30 1.65 17.50
CA LEU A 182 23.33 1.26 18.45
C LEU A 182 23.65 -0.24 18.37
N ASN A 183 22.61 -1.08 18.20
CA ASN A 183 22.81 -2.53 18.00
C ASN A 183 23.58 -2.82 16.70
N LEU A 184 23.28 -2.10 15.59
CA LEU A 184 24.04 -2.24 14.34
C LEU A 184 25.51 -1.84 14.53
N ILE A 185 25.78 -0.73 15.22
CA ILE A 185 27.16 -0.29 15.50
C ILE A 185 27.90 -1.33 16.36
N GLU A 186 27.27 -1.83 17.42
CA GLU A 186 27.89 -2.81 18.34
C GLU A 186 28.15 -4.17 17.71
N SER A 187 27.29 -4.58 16.76
CA SER A 187 27.42 -5.88 16.08
C SER A 187 28.41 -5.88 14.92
N ALA A 188 28.55 -4.75 14.20
CA ALA A 188 29.31 -4.69 12.94
C ALA A 188 30.56 -3.79 12.99
N LEU A 189 30.64 -2.87 13.96
CA LEU A 189 31.65 -1.82 14.01
C LEU A 189 32.21 -1.66 15.46
N SER A 190 33.01 -0.62 15.70
CA SER A 190 33.52 -0.27 17.04
C SER A 190 32.62 0.78 17.73
N VAL A 191 32.31 0.57 19.01
CA VAL A 191 31.59 1.56 19.83
C VAL A 191 32.27 2.92 19.95
N GLU A 192 33.59 2.99 19.68
CA GLU A 192 34.36 4.25 19.67
C GLU A 192 33.86 5.28 18.63
N ILE A 193 33.10 4.86 17.61
CA ILE A 193 32.55 5.78 16.63
C ILE A 193 31.30 6.50 17.13
N ILE A 194 30.72 6.09 18.27
CA ILE A 194 29.53 6.71 18.85
C ILE A 194 29.85 8.11 19.38
N PRO A 195 29.11 9.15 18.97
CA PRO A 195 29.26 10.48 19.51
C PRO A 195 28.91 10.52 21.01
N ASN A 196 29.71 11.26 21.79
CA ASN A 196 29.51 11.46 23.23
C ASN A 196 29.43 12.95 23.60
N GLY A 197 29.09 13.79 22.65
CA GLY A 197 28.91 15.22 22.89
C GLY A 197 27.77 15.49 23.88
N SER A 198 27.83 16.63 24.54
CA SER A 198 26.80 17.08 25.47
C SER A 198 26.44 18.53 25.20
N ALA A 199 25.26 18.75 24.65
CA ALA A 199 24.72 20.07 24.42
C ALA A 199 23.58 20.34 25.43
N LYS A 200 23.86 20.42 26.75
CA LYS A 200 22.84 20.63 27.78
C LYS A 200 22.45 22.11 27.87
N ASN A 201 21.13 22.37 28.02
CA ASN A 201 20.54 23.68 28.31
C ASN A 201 20.75 24.80 27.27
N LEU A 202 20.80 24.45 25.97
CA LEU A 202 20.80 25.42 24.88
C LEU A 202 19.39 25.75 24.43
N ALA A 203 19.17 26.96 23.89
CA ALA A 203 17.94 27.25 23.17
C ALA A 203 17.86 26.44 21.86
N LEU A 204 16.66 26.13 21.38
CA LEU A 204 16.44 25.32 20.18
C LEU A 204 17.20 25.87 18.97
N THR A 205 17.20 27.16 18.77
CA THR A 205 17.95 27.86 17.70
C THR A 205 19.45 27.61 17.75
N GLU A 206 20.01 27.49 18.97
CA GLU A 206 21.43 27.21 19.17
C GLU A 206 21.73 25.73 18.93
N TYR A 207 20.83 24.81 19.29
CA TYR A 207 20.92 23.39 18.92
C TYR A 207 20.94 23.23 17.39
N ILE A 208 20.01 23.87 16.69
CA ILE A 208 19.93 23.81 15.23
C ILE A 208 21.24 24.33 14.63
N ARG A 209 21.72 25.52 15.06
CA ARG A 209 22.95 26.14 14.56
C ARG A 209 24.19 25.24 14.72
N LYS A 210 24.30 24.52 15.84
CA LYS A 210 25.41 23.62 16.11
C LYS A 210 25.28 22.31 15.33
N ASN A 211 24.09 21.70 15.30
CA ASN A 211 23.90 20.36 14.76
C ASN A 211 23.82 20.32 13.23
N LYS A 212 23.35 21.39 12.57
CA LYS A 212 23.26 21.45 11.10
C LYS A 212 24.59 21.19 10.36
N LYS A 213 25.74 21.48 10.99
CA LYS A 213 27.06 21.25 10.43
C LYS A 213 27.45 19.77 10.33
N PHE A 214 26.68 18.88 10.97
CA PHE A 214 26.89 17.44 11.02
C PHE A 214 25.80 16.65 10.33
N VAL A 215 25.00 17.32 9.50
CA VAL A 215 23.95 16.71 8.65
C VAL A 215 24.30 17.04 7.19
N PHE A 216 24.33 16.03 6.35
CA PHE A 216 24.90 16.07 5.01
C PHE A 216 23.88 15.68 3.96
N LEU A 217 23.97 16.30 2.79
CA LEU A 217 23.33 15.81 1.57
C LEU A 217 24.19 14.66 1.02
N LEU A 218 23.56 13.55 0.73
CA LEU A 218 24.18 12.37 0.15
C LEU A 218 23.69 12.19 -1.28
N HIS A 219 24.63 12.01 -2.21
CA HIS A 219 24.36 11.71 -3.61
C HIS A 219 24.70 10.26 -3.90
N PHE A 220 23.80 9.55 -4.52
CA PHE A 220 23.94 8.14 -4.88
C PHE A 220 23.81 7.96 -6.38
N SER A 221 24.59 7.06 -6.98
CA SER A 221 24.49 6.72 -8.40
C SER A 221 24.54 5.22 -8.61
N SER A 222 23.74 4.74 -9.56
CA SER A 222 23.73 3.34 -10.00
C SER A 222 24.86 2.98 -10.96
N GLU A 223 25.69 3.96 -11.41
CA GLU A 223 26.87 3.75 -12.25
C GLU A 223 28.18 3.96 -11.48
N LEU A 224 29.20 3.17 -11.80
CA LEU A 224 30.60 3.46 -11.44
C LEU A 224 31.10 4.57 -12.35
N SER A 225 30.81 5.83 -12.02
CA SER A 225 31.38 6.93 -12.78
C SER A 225 32.84 7.10 -12.42
N ALA A 226 33.72 6.77 -13.37
CA ALA A 226 35.17 7.09 -13.30
C ALA A 226 35.44 8.60 -13.31
N ASN A 227 34.42 9.46 -13.43
CA ASN A 227 34.56 10.91 -13.63
C ASN A 227 33.43 11.74 -13.04
N THR A 228 32.89 11.42 -11.87
CA THR A 228 32.07 12.40 -11.14
C THR A 228 32.92 13.09 -10.09
N ILE A 229 34.02 13.73 -10.53
CA ILE A 229 34.59 14.84 -9.80
C ILE A 229 33.78 16.07 -10.20
N ILE A 230 32.65 16.27 -9.55
CA ILE A 230 32.00 17.59 -9.56
C ILE A 230 32.87 18.47 -8.67
N GLY A 231 33.59 19.39 -9.27
CA GLY A 231 34.44 20.34 -8.59
C GLY A 231 35.92 19.96 -8.47
N VAL A 232 36.62 19.94 -9.60
CA VAL A 232 38.05 20.24 -9.55
C VAL A 232 38.15 21.71 -9.12
N GLU A 233 38.73 21.93 -7.94
CA GLU A 233 39.26 23.22 -7.54
C GLU A 233 40.04 23.83 -8.72
N ALA A 234 39.56 24.96 -9.27
CA ALA A 234 40.42 25.86 -9.98
C ALA A 234 41.40 26.38 -8.93
N GLU A 235 42.63 25.81 -8.89
CA GLU A 235 43.75 26.47 -8.27
C GLU A 235 43.81 27.89 -8.88
N ALA A 236 43.60 28.88 -8.04
CA ALA A 236 43.86 30.26 -8.38
C ALA A 236 45.34 30.40 -8.71
N GLN A 237 45.73 30.15 -9.96
CA GLN A 237 46.92 30.72 -10.54
C GLN A 237 46.61 32.16 -10.90
N THR A 238 46.93 33.03 -10.00
CA THR A 238 47.08 34.48 -10.27
C THR A 238 48.01 34.70 -11.45
N GLY A 239 47.44 35.28 -12.51
CA GLY A 239 48.29 35.84 -13.60
C GLY A 239 47.91 35.35 -15.01
N ILE A 240 46.65 35.37 -15.40
CA ILE A 240 46.29 35.53 -16.81
C ILE A 240 45.34 36.73 -16.87
N THR A 241 45.89 37.84 -17.39
CA THR A 241 45.13 39.00 -17.86
C THR A 241 43.88 38.54 -18.57
N GLN A 242 42.73 39.10 -18.20
CA GLN A 242 41.49 39.02 -18.97
C GLN A 242 41.84 39.46 -20.41
N GLN A 243 42.12 38.47 -21.28
CA GLN A 243 41.91 38.68 -22.68
C GLN A 243 40.38 38.74 -22.83
N GLU A 244 39.89 39.94 -23.17
CA GLU A 244 38.54 40.10 -23.70
C GLU A 244 38.35 39.00 -24.77
N ILE A 245 37.43 38.01 -24.48
CA ILE A 245 36.99 37.12 -25.50
C ILE A 245 36.42 38.03 -26.60
N PRO A 246 36.95 37.99 -27.83
CA PRO A 246 36.44 38.86 -28.89
C PRO A 246 34.95 38.59 -29.01
N GLN A 247 34.11 39.60 -28.94
CA GLN A 247 32.70 39.52 -29.31
C GLN A 247 32.69 39.13 -30.80
N PRO A 248 32.34 37.90 -31.20
CA PRO A 248 32.42 37.50 -32.57
C PRO A 248 31.22 38.10 -33.31
N ASN A 249 31.37 38.43 -34.56
CA ASN A 249 30.29 38.49 -35.52
C ASN A 249 29.60 37.12 -35.57
N ASN A 250 28.54 36.90 -34.77
CA ASN A 250 27.79 35.67 -34.60
C ASN A 250 27.09 35.15 -35.89
N THR A 251 27.49 35.64 -37.07
CA THR A 251 26.98 35.27 -38.41
C THR A 251 28.00 34.48 -39.21
N SER A 252 29.01 33.86 -38.55
CA SER A 252 30.02 33.09 -39.25
C SER A 252 29.38 31.88 -39.96
N ILE A 253 29.55 31.77 -41.26
CA ILE A 253 29.07 30.66 -42.11
C ILE A 253 29.66 29.32 -41.66
N GLU A 254 30.81 29.30 -41.03
CA GLU A 254 31.53 28.14 -40.56
C GLU A 254 30.87 27.45 -39.33
N LEU A 255 29.90 28.15 -38.65
CA LEU A 255 29.19 27.61 -37.51
C LEU A 255 28.07 26.62 -37.87
N PHE A 256 27.76 26.50 -39.20
CA PHE A 256 26.64 25.68 -39.63
C PHE A 256 27.03 24.74 -40.77
N GLU A 257 26.60 23.51 -40.70
CA GLU A 257 26.51 22.64 -41.86
C GLU A 257 25.21 22.93 -42.60
N TYR A 258 25.29 23.09 -43.94
CA TYR A 258 24.14 23.33 -44.76
C TYR A 258 23.90 22.20 -45.75
N VAL A 259 22.64 22.02 -46.14
CA VAL A 259 22.23 21.18 -47.26
C VAL A 259 21.42 22.00 -48.26
N GLN A 260 21.73 21.91 -49.53
CA GLN A 260 20.96 22.57 -50.58
C GLN A 260 19.63 21.81 -50.82
N ILE A 261 18.51 22.54 -50.67
CA ILE A 261 17.14 21.98 -50.82
C ILE A 261 16.42 22.48 -52.07
N ALA A 262 16.94 23.54 -52.71
CA ALA A 262 16.50 24.05 -53.99
C ALA A 262 17.67 24.82 -54.67
N GLU A 263 17.49 25.29 -55.90
CA GLU A 263 18.55 25.96 -56.71
C GLU A 263 19.24 27.10 -55.98
N ASP A 264 18.48 27.85 -55.16
CA ASP A 264 18.92 29.06 -54.46
C ASP A 264 18.61 29.03 -52.95
N LYS A 265 18.26 27.83 -52.36
CA LYS A 265 17.82 27.66 -50.98
C LYS A 265 18.63 26.65 -50.22
N LEU A 266 18.97 27.00 -48.99
CA LEU A 266 19.64 26.14 -48.01
C LEU A 266 18.76 25.84 -46.82
N GLU A 267 19.00 24.65 -46.23
CA GLU A 267 18.56 24.24 -44.92
C GLU A 267 19.78 24.10 -44.00
N ILE A 268 19.67 24.57 -42.76
CA ILE A 268 20.66 24.28 -41.72
C ILE A 268 20.52 22.83 -41.33
N LYS A 269 21.52 22.02 -41.67
CA LYS A 269 21.57 20.58 -41.30
C LYS A 269 22.02 20.38 -39.84
N LYS A 270 23.04 21.18 -39.42
CA LYS A 270 23.60 21.05 -38.09
C LYS A 270 24.31 22.34 -37.66
N TYR A 271 24.17 22.72 -36.43
CA TYR A 271 25.00 23.70 -35.74
C TYR A 271 26.25 23.01 -35.19
N VAL A 272 27.45 23.51 -35.48
CA VAL A 272 28.71 22.95 -35.07
C VAL A 272 29.52 23.85 -34.13
N GLY A 273 28.97 25.02 -33.79
CA GLY A 273 29.59 25.99 -32.89
C GLY A 273 29.22 25.73 -31.41
N GLU A 274 29.90 26.45 -30.51
CA GLU A 274 29.69 26.35 -29.05
C GLU A 274 29.29 27.69 -28.43
N TRP A 275 28.69 28.61 -29.23
CA TRP A 275 28.33 29.94 -28.78
C TRP A 275 27.01 29.94 -27.99
N ARG A 276 26.96 30.79 -26.96
CA ARG A 276 25.73 30.97 -26.15
C ARG A 276 24.65 31.74 -26.89
N GLU A 277 25.07 32.66 -27.75
CA GLU A 277 24.17 33.52 -28.53
C GLU A 277 24.46 33.28 -30.00
N VAL A 278 23.46 33.01 -30.80
CA VAL A 278 23.59 32.65 -32.23
C VAL A 278 22.68 33.52 -33.07
N ASN A 279 23.23 34.04 -34.18
CA ASN A 279 22.46 34.71 -35.20
C ASN A 279 22.49 33.88 -36.50
N ILE A 280 21.33 33.39 -36.93
CA ILE A 280 21.22 32.63 -38.18
C ILE A 280 21.31 33.61 -39.35
N PRO A 281 22.25 33.42 -40.32
CA PRO A 281 22.33 34.27 -41.48
C PRO A 281 21.14 34.04 -42.43
N SER A 282 20.56 35.11 -42.97
CA SER A 282 19.46 35.05 -43.96
C SER A 282 19.95 34.59 -45.34
N VAL A 283 21.22 34.87 -45.64
CA VAL A 283 21.87 34.56 -46.96
C VAL A 283 23.29 34.07 -46.69
N VAL A 284 23.68 33.05 -47.46
CA VAL A 284 25.02 32.45 -47.45
C VAL A 284 25.58 32.52 -48.87
N VAL A 285 26.87 32.94 -49.00
CA VAL A 285 27.57 32.91 -50.29
C VAL A 285 28.52 31.72 -50.31
N GLN A 286 28.32 30.83 -51.26
CA GLN A 286 29.21 29.66 -51.51
C GLN A 286 29.62 29.66 -52.98
N ASN A 287 30.92 29.62 -53.25
CA ASN A 287 31.50 29.60 -54.64
C ASN A 287 30.97 30.79 -55.50
N GLY A 288 30.77 31.95 -54.88
CA GLY A 288 30.29 33.14 -55.60
C GLY A 288 28.76 33.17 -55.83
N LYS A 289 28.04 32.11 -55.55
CA LYS A 289 26.56 32.04 -55.64
C LYS A 289 25.90 32.33 -54.29
N LYS A 290 24.86 33.17 -54.31
CA LYS A 290 24.04 33.51 -53.12
C LYS A 290 22.96 32.47 -52.95
N TYR A 291 22.79 32.02 -51.68
CA TYR A 291 21.73 31.10 -51.28
C TYR A 291 20.96 31.69 -50.11
N SER A 292 19.66 31.63 -50.12
CA SER A 292 18.81 32.01 -49.01
C SER A 292 18.72 30.82 -47.99
N VAL A 293 18.94 31.07 -46.71
CA VAL A 293 18.69 30.10 -45.63
C VAL A 293 17.21 30.14 -45.27
N THR A 294 16.47 29.06 -45.63
CA THR A 294 15.00 29.05 -45.57
C THR A 294 14.43 28.02 -44.64
N GLN A 295 15.23 27.08 -44.15
CA GLN A 295 14.77 26.07 -43.17
C GLN A 295 15.84 25.79 -42.11
N ILE A 296 15.38 25.49 -40.88
CA ILE A 296 16.17 24.82 -39.82
C ILE A 296 15.82 23.34 -39.89
N GLY A 297 16.77 22.52 -40.17
CA GLY A 297 16.59 21.09 -40.41
C GLY A 297 16.27 20.30 -39.15
N GLU A 298 15.97 19.01 -39.36
CA GLU A 298 15.78 18.06 -38.25
C GLU A 298 17.05 17.98 -37.39
N LYS A 299 16.86 18.12 -36.05
CA LYS A 299 17.95 18.02 -35.06
C LYS A 299 19.10 19.02 -35.27
N ALA A 300 18.89 20.14 -35.99
CA ALA A 300 19.95 21.07 -36.33
C ALA A 300 20.71 21.63 -35.11
N PHE A 301 20.05 21.83 -33.97
CA PHE A 301 20.61 22.31 -32.71
C PHE A 301 20.38 21.28 -31.57
N LEU A 302 20.20 20.01 -31.88
CA LEU A 302 19.95 18.96 -30.89
C LEU A 302 21.02 18.97 -29.78
N GLY A 303 20.62 19.13 -28.53
CA GLY A 303 21.52 19.03 -27.37
C GLY A 303 22.46 20.24 -27.19
N CYS A 304 22.23 21.37 -27.88
CA CYS A 304 23.01 22.60 -27.67
C CYS A 304 22.68 23.19 -26.28
N SER A 305 23.14 22.53 -25.21
CA SER A 305 22.81 22.85 -23.82
C SER A 305 23.38 24.22 -23.36
N PHE A 306 24.37 24.74 -24.01
CA PHE A 306 24.98 26.06 -23.73
C PHE A 306 24.25 27.26 -24.44
N LEU A 307 23.39 26.97 -25.43
CA LEU A 307 22.68 27.99 -26.20
C LEU A 307 21.66 28.73 -25.34
N THR A 308 21.84 30.03 -25.09
CA THR A 308 20.96 30.84 -24.26
C THR A 308 19.95 31.68 -25.07
N SER A 309 20.34 32.10 -26.28
CA SER A 309 19.48 32.88 -27.21
C SER A 309 19.84 32.60 -28.65
N ILE A 310 18.85 32.75 -29.57
CA ILE A 310 19.04 32.61 -31.00
C ILE A 310 18.13 33.57 -31.77
N ILE A 311 18.68 34.23 -32.78
CA ILE A 311 17.95 35.09 -33.70
C ILE A 311 17.67 34.32 -34.99
N ILE A 312 16.40 34.18 -35.34
CA ILE A 312 15.92 33.48 -36.53
C ILE A 312 15.49 34.53 -37.55
N PRO A 313 16.07 34.55 -38.77
CA PRO A 313 15.71 35.54 -39.76
C PRO A 313 14.36 35.28 -40.42
N GLN A 314 13.76 36.31 -41.02
CA GLN A 314 12.47 36.22 -41.72
C GLN A 314 12.50 35.38 -43.02
N THR A 315 13.65 34.83 -43.38
CA THR A 315 13.77 33.92 -44.52
C THR A 315 13.39 32.48 -44.14
N ILE A 316 13.39 32.13 -42.83
CA ILE A 316 13.04 30.82 -42.34
C ILE A 316 11.52 30.59 -42.43
N SER A 317 11.11 29.56 -43.14
CA SER A 317 9.71 29.16 -43.29
C SER A 317 9.33 27.88 -42.54
N LYS A 318 10.34 27.11 -42.10
CA LYS A 318 10.14 25.80 -41.41
C LYS A 318 11.23 25.56 -40.36
N ILE A 319 10.82 25.00 -39.23
CA ILE A 319 11.66 24.44 -38.20
C ILE A 319 11.41 22.93 -38.13
N GLY A 320 12.47 22.15 -38.29
CA GLY A 320 12.41 20.68 -38.34
C GLY A 320 12.10 20.02 -36.99
N SER A 321 11.88 18.71 -37.07
CA SER A 321 11.65 17.90 -35.85
C SER A 321 12.90 17.90 -34.96
N SER A 322 12.69 17.97 -33.63
CA SER A 322 13.78 17.99 -32.64
C SER A 322 14.86 19.06 -32.92
N ALA A 323 14.52 20.12 -33.67
CA ALA A 323 15.51 21.12 -34.09
C ALA A 323 16.27 21.76 -32.93
N PHE A 324 15.62 22.04 -31.79
CA PHE A 324 16.18 22.57 -30.54
C PHE A 324 15.97 21.64 -29.35
N GLU A 325 15.77 20.34 -29.60
CA GLU A 325 15.56 19.38 -28.52
C GLU A 325 16.76 19.38 -27.56
N ASN A 326 16.49 19.50 -26.24
CA ASN A 326 17.48 19.57 -25.16
C ASN A 326 18.43 20.77 -25.23
N CYS A 327 18.00 21.90 -25.79
CA CYS A 327 18.69 23.20 -25.62
C CYS A 327 18.36 23.72 -24.21
N THR A 328 18.96 23.12 -23.19
CA THR A 328 18.55 23.28 -21.79
C THR A 328 18.79 24.67 -21.22
N SER A 329 19.70 25.49 -21.79
CA SER A 329 19.95 26.87 -21.38
C SER A 329 19.16 27.93 -22.17
N LEU A 330 18.40 27.53 -23.20
CA LEU A 330 17.63 28.45 -24.03
C LEU A 330 16.50 29.07 -23.19
N THR A 331 16.58 30.42 -22.99
CA THR A 331 15.63 31.12 -22.11
C THR A 331 14.48 31.78 -22.83
N THR A 332 14.75 32.28 -24.06
CA THR A 332 13.76 32.96 -24.89
C THR A 332 14.04 32.68 -26.36
N ILE A 333 12.99 32.67 -27.18
CA ILE A 333 13.09 32.54 -28.64
C ILE A 333 11.89 33.23 -29.30
N ASP A 334 12.14 33.97 -30.36
CA ASP A 334 11.12 34.58 -31.20
C ASP A 334 11.02 33.83 -32.53
N ILE A 335 9.87 33.31 -32.84
CA ILE A 335 9.59 32.59 -34.08
C ILE A 335 9.04 33.61 -35.08
N PRO A 336 9.77 33.89 -36.19
CA PRO A 336 9.34 34.87 -37.13
C PRO A 336 8.04 34.52 -37.86
N HIS A 337 7.28 35.51 -38.31
CA HIS A 337 6.00 35.35 -39.05
C HIS A 337 6.11 34.48 -40.30
N SER A 338 7.28 34.38 -40.90
CA SER A 338 7.55 33.53 -42.06
C SER A 338 7.43 32.03 -41.76
N VAL A 339 7.57 31.60 -40.48
CA VAL A 339 7.53 30.20 -40.10
C VAL A 339 6.09 29.72 -40.09
N ALA A 340 5.77 28.79 -41.00
CA ALA A 340 4.44 28.16 -41.07
C ALA A 340 4.41 26.73 -40.46
N GLN A 341 5.57 26.17 -40.18
CA GLN A 341 5.67 24.79 -39.66
C GLN A 341 6.75 24.66 -38.60
N ILE A 342 6.38 24.01 -37.47
CA ILE A 342 7.28 23.55 -36.42
C ILE A 342 7.10 22.05 -36.28
N GLY A 343 8.21 21.30 -36.37
CA GLY A 343 8.20 19.83 -36.34
C GLY A 343 8.01 19.26 -34.94
N ASN A 344 7.83 17.94 -34.88
CA ASN A 344 7.64 17.22 -33.64
C ASN A 344 8.84 17.40 -32.69
N GLY A 345 8.57 17.64 -31.43
CA GLY A 345 9.61 17.80 -30.41
C GLY A 345 10.60 18.94 -30.66
N ALA A 346 10.26 19.94 -31.47
CA ALA A 346 11.21 20.97 -31.87
C ALA A 346 11.89 21.69 -30.69
N PHE A 347 11.20 21.91 -29.59
CA PHE A 347 11.69 22.49 -28.33
C PHE A 347 11.62 21.53 -27.14
N LYS A 348 11.53 20.23 -27.40
CA LYS A 348 11.45 19.22 -26.34
C LYS A 348 12.67 19.31 -25.43
N GLY A 349 12.44 19.36 -24.10
CA GLY A 349 13.51 19.45 -23.11
C GLY A 349 14.24 20.78 -23.04
N CYS A 350 13.72 21.87 -23.64
CA CYS A 350 14.22 23.20 -23.42
C CYS A 350 13.82 23.69 -22.00
N SER A 351 14.48 23.10 -20.99
CA SER A 351 14.04 23.22 -19.60
C SER A 351 14.09 24.63 -19.02
N SER A 352 14.96 25.53 -19.55
CA SER A 352 15.05 26.92 -19.15
C SER A 352 14.19 27.89 -19.96
N LEU A 353 13.44 27.42 -20.97
CA LEU A 353 12.63 28.27 -21.82
C LEU A 353 11.47 28.87 -21.03
N LYS A 354 11.52 30.19 -20.81
CA LYS A 354 10.51 30.96 -20.05
C LYS A 354 9.44 31.57 -20.93
N HIS A 355 9.86 32.06 -22.11
CA HIS A 355 8.99 32.74 -23.05
C HIS A 355 9.31 32.34 -24.48
N ILE A 356 8.27 32.21 -25.29
CA ILE A 356 8.36 31.98 -26.73
C ILE A 356 7.25 32.80 -27.43
N ASN A 357 7.61 33.53 -28.47
CA ASN A 357 6.66 34.18 -29.36
C ASN A 357 6.47 33.30 -30.60
N LEU A 358 5.25 32.91 -30.86
CA LEU A 358 4.92 32.02 -32.00
C LEU A 358 4.50 32.87 -33.23
N SER A 359 4.76 32.31 -34.41
CA SER A 359 4.30 32.89 -35.68
C SER A 359 2.76 32.78 -35.84
N ASP A 360 2.12 33.89 -36.30
CA ASP A 360 0.69 33.89 -36.60
C ASP A 360 0.32 33.06 -37.83
N ASN A 361 1.29 32.59 -38.57
CA ASN A 361 1.10 31.64 -39.72
C ASN A 361 1.11 30.16 -39.31
N LEU A 362 1.37 29.88 -38.03
CA LEU A 362 1.28 28.50 -37.55
C LEU A 362 -0.19 28.03 -37.50
N THR A 363 -0.45 26.88 -38.07
CA THR A 363 -1.80 26.25 -38.02
C THR A 363 -1.89 25.09 -37.05
N LYS A 364 -0.73 24.64 -36.53
CA LYS A 364 -0.65 23.44 -35.70
C LYS A 364 0.50 23.51 -34.70
N ILE A 365 0.29 23.02 -33.48
CA ILE A 365 1.34 22.64 -32.53
C ILE A 365 1.55 21.13 -32.63
N SER A 366 2.75 20.74 -33.09
CA SER A 366 3.09 19.33 -33.35
C SER A 366 3.34 18.55 -32.07
N GLU A 367 3.43 17.20 -32.18
CA GLU A 367 3.62 16.28 -31.06
C GLU A 367 4.93 16.61 -30.31
N PHE A 368 4.87 16.61 -28.96
CA PHE A 368 5.99 16.90 -28.04
C PHE A 368 6.67 18.25 -28.24
N THR A 369 6.10 19.20 -28.99
CA THR A 369 6.81 20.45 -29.34
C THR A 369 7.42 21.15 -28.14
N PHE A 370 6.69 21.26 -27.00
CA PHE A 370 7.14 21.89 -25.77
C PHE A 370 7.25 20.91 -24.59
N TYR A 371 7.36 19.60 -24.89
CA TYR A 371 7.50 18.60 -23.84
C TYR A 371 8.70 18.90 -22.94
N GLY A 372 8.48 19.02 -21.62
CA GLY A 372 9.55 19.25 -20.66
C GLY A 372 10.15 20.66 -20.68
N CYS A 373 9.45 21.65 -21.25
CA CYS A 373 9.80 23.06 -21.09
C CYS A 373 9.42 23.52 -19.66
N ASN A 374 10.19 23.05 -18.67
CA ASN A 374 9.81 23.14 -17.25
C ASN A 374 9.64 24.58 -16.73
N GLN A 375 10.37 25.55 -17.30
CA GLN A 375 10.28 26.97 -16.90
C GLN A 375 9.33 27.79 -17.76
N LEU A 376 8.61 27.19 -18.70
CA LEU A 376 7.64 27.92 -19.54
C LEU A 376 6.46 28.40 -18.68
N ILE A 377 6.39 29.72 -18.42
CA ILE A 377 5.41 30.34 -17.49
C ILE A 377 4.06 30.53 -18.19
N SER A 378 4.12 31.01 -19.44
CA SER A 378 2.93 31.25 -20.28
C SER A 378 3.31 31.16 -21.74
N ILE A 379 2.34 30.83 -22.59
CA ILE A 379 2.47 30.83 -24.04
C ILE A 379 1.18 31.38 -24.65
N ASN A 380 1.34 32.30 -25.63
CA ASN A 380 0.22 32.77 -26.42
C ASN A 380 0.10 31.91 -27.68
N LEU A 381 -0.99 31.19 -27.83
CA LEU A 381 -1.29 30.42 -29.03
C LEU A 381 -2.05 31.29 -30.01
N PRO A 382 -1.52 31.52 -31.23
CA PRO A 382 -2.21 32.30 -32.27
C PRO A 382 -3.58 31.72 -32.62
N ASN A 383 -4.54 32.56 -32.99
CA ASN A 383 -5.87 32.11 -33.41
C ASN A 383 -5.86 31.32 -34.73
N SER A 384 -4.77 31.31 -35.47
CA SER A 384 -4.54 30.45 -36.65
C SER A 384 -4.40 28.99 -36.34
N ILE A 385 -4.09 28.64 -35.06
CA ILE A 385 -3.94 27.23 -34.62
C ILE A 385 -5.29 26.55 -34.59
N VAL A 386 -5.42 25.49 -35.41
CA VAL A 386 -6.63 24.64 -35.52
C VAL A 386 -6.39 23.23 -35.00
N ALA A 387 -5.13 22.85 -34.68
CA ALA A 387 -4.79 21.55 -34.12
C ALA A 387 -3.65 21.64 -33.11
N ILE A 388 -3.75 20.87 -32.04
CA ILE A 388 -2.70 20.61 -31.08
C ILE A 388 -2.53 19.10 -31.04
N ASP A 389 -1.29 18.61 -31.12
CA ASP A 389 -1.01 17.18 -31.11
C ASP A 389 -0.68 16.66 -29.70
N LYS A 390 -0.59 15.33 -29.59
CA LYS A 390 -0.34 14.58 -28.36
C LYS A 390 0.89 15.11 -27.62
N SER A 391 0.75 15.25 -26.28
CA SER A 391 1.84 15.61 -25.36
C SER A 391 2.54 16.95 -25.69
N ALA A 392 1.90 17.84 -26.44
CA ALA A 392 2.52 19.06 -26.93
C ALA A 392 3.08 19.96 -25.81
N PHE A 393 2.43 19.99 -24.63
CA PHE A 393 2.82 20.78 -23.44
C PHE A 393 3.07 19.90 -22.20
N SER A 394 3.27 18.60 -22.40
CA SER A 394 3.50 17.67 -21.28
C SER A 394 4.74 18.10 -20.49
N ASN A 395 4.63 18.10 -19.14
CA ASN A 395 5.67 18.51 -18.21
C ASN A 395 6.16 19.98 -18.34
N CYS A 396 5.30 20.87 -18.83
CA CYS A 396 5.52 22.31 -18.67
C CYS A 396 5.15 22.73 -17.23
N SER A 397 5.99 22.35 -16.26
CA SER A 397 5.64 22.41 -14.83
C SER A 397 5.40 23.83 -14.29
N SER A 398 5.99 24.87 -14.89
CA SER A 398 5.78 26.28 -14.52
C SER A 398 4.61 26.94 -15.26
N LEU A 399 3.95 26.25 -16.21
CA LEU A 399 2.86 26.84 -16.98
C LEU A 399 1.66 27.10 -16.08
N THR A 400 1.33 28.39 -15.88
CA THR A 400 0.26 28.80 -14.95
C THR A 400 -1.09 28.99 -15.62
N ARG A 401 -1.09 29.32 -16.90
CA ARG A 401 -2.27 29.56 -17.74
C ARG A 401 -1.96 29.26 -19.20
N ILE A 402 -2.96 28.77 -19.92
CA ILE A 402 -2.99 28.64 -21.38
C ILE A 402 -4.39 28.90 -21.90
N ASP A 403 -4.49 29.69 -22.95
CA ASP A 403 -5.74 29.99 -23.66
C ASP A 403 -5.80 29.08 -24.90
N ILE A 404 -6.72 28.12 -24.93
CA ILE A 404 -6.89 27.20 -26.06
C ILE A 404 -7.62 27.94 -27.19
N PRO A 405 -7.08 27.97 -28.42
CA PRO A 405 -7.71 28.65 -29.54
C PRO A 405 -9.13 28.16 -29.85
N GLN A 406 -10.00 29.10 -30.27
CA GLN A 406 -11.44 28.88 -30.40
C GLN A 406 -11.85 27.88 -31.52
N PHE A 407 -10.93 27.49 -32.40
CA PHE A 407 -11.20 26.53 -33.51
C PHE A 407 -10.70 25.12 -33.21
N ILE A 408 -10.15 24.88 -32.01
CA ILE A 408 -9.71 23.53 -31.62
C ILE A 408 -10.94 22.64 -31.37
N GLU A 409 -11.05 21.53 -32.09
CA GLU A 409 -12.15 20.57 -31.97
C GLU A 409 -11.84 19.42 -30.99
N SER A 410 -10.56 19.15 -30.72
CA SER A 410 -10.14 18.11 -29.76
C SER A 410 -8.89 18.51 -29.00
N ILE A 411 -8.85 18.17 -27.72
CA ILE A 411 -7.64 18.23 -26.88
C ILE A 411 -7.06 16.81 -26.83
N PRO A 412 -5.88 16.57 -27.40
CA PRO A 412 -5.33 15.22 -27.57
C PRO A 412 -4.78 14.65 -26.28
N ASP A 413 -4.48 13.33 -26.31
CA ASP A 413 -3.93 12.60 -25.19
C ASP A 413 -2.69 13.27 -24.59
N TYR A 414 -2.62 13.33 -23.27
CA TYR A 414 -1.48 13.78 -22.46
C TYR A 414 -1.01 15.22 -22.75
N CYS A 415 -1.87 16.05 -23.34
CA CYS A 415 -1.50 17.40 -23.82
C CYS A 415 -0.88 18.26 -22.71
N PHE A 416 -1.43 18.24 -21.51
CA PHE A 416 -1.00 19.04 -20.35
C PHE A 416 -0.58 18.18 -19.14
N VAL A 417 -0.22 16.92 -19.35
CA VAL A 417 0.29 16.05 -18.25
C VAL A 417 1.44 16.74 -17.54
N GLY A 418 1.40 16.79 -16.22
CA GLY A 418 2.48 17.33 -15.41
C GLY A 418 2.65 18.85 -15.46
N CYS A 419 1.66 19.58 -16.00
CA CYS A 419 1.62 21.03 -15.88
C CYS A 419 1.23 21.42 -14.44
N SER A 420 2.13 21.17 -13.49
CA SER A 420 1.83 21.21 -12.04
C SER A 420 1.41 22.58 -11.52
N SER A 421 1.83 23.67 -12.17
CA SER A 421 1.45 25.04 -11.81
C SER A 421 0.18 25.55 -12.50
N LEU A 422 -0.44 24.74 -13.39
CA LEU A 422 -1.61 25.15 -14.17
C LEU A 422 -2.83 25.31 -13.25
N LYS A 423 -3.31 26.57 -13.10
CA LYS A 423 -4.40 26.91 -12.18
C LYS A 423 -5.79 26.82 -12.79
N SER A 424 -5.91 27.18 -14.06
CA SER A 424 -7.18 27.17 -14.79
C SER A 424 -6.96 27.02 -16.29
N VAL A 425 -7.93 26.41 -16.97
CA VAL A 425 -7.97 26.27 -18.43
C VAL A 425 -9.38 26.57 -18.91
N ALA A 426 -9.51 27.47 -19.87
CA ALA A 426 -10.78 27.71 -20.54
C ALA A 426 -10.89 26.76 -21.75
N ILE A 427 -11.83 25.84 -21.71
CA ILE A 427 -12.10 24.91 -22.83
C ILE A 427 -13.12 25.54 -23.78
N PRO A 428 -12.77 25.78 -25.07
CA PRO A 428 -13.65 26.41 -26.01
C PRO A 428 -14.90 25.55 -26.36
N LYS A 429 -15.97 26.19 -26.77
CA LYS A 429 -17.22 25.52 -27.19
C LYS A 429 -17.06 24.73 -28.50
N SER A 430 -15.97 24.87 -29.22
CA SER A 430 -15.61 24.07 -30.41
C SER A 430 -15.18 22.64 -30.03
N VAL A 431 -14.64 22.44 -28.78
CA VAL A 431 -14.09 21.15 -28.36
C VAL A 431 -15.20 20.13 -28.20
N ARG A 432 -15.05 18.99 -28.88
CA ARG A 432 -15.96 17.83 -28.88
C ARG A 432 -15.40 16.64 -28.13
N SER A 433 -14.06 16.56 -28.01
CA SER A 433 -13.40 15.45 -27.31
C SER A 433 -12.19 15.91 -26.52
N ILE A 434 -11.98 15.26 -25.38
CA ILE A 434 -10.80 15.42 -24.52
C ILE A 434 -10.17 14.03 -24.42
N GLY A 435 -8.89 13.91 -24.76
CA GLY A 435 -8.14 12.67 -24.79
C GLY A 435 -7.83 12.10 -23.40
N ASN A 436 -7.04 11.00 -23.39
CA ASN A 436 -6.62 10.38 -22.14
C ASN A 436 -5.55 11.24 -21.43
N GLY A 437 -5.61 11.29 -20.13
CA GLY A 437 -4.60 11.89 -19.27
C GLY A 437 -4.31 13.37 -19.54
N VAL A 438 -5.22 14.12 -20.14
CA VAL A 438 -4.95 15.50 -20.60
C VAL A 438 -4.45 16.40 -19.49
N PHE A 439 -5.03 16.32 -18.29
CA PHE A 439 -4.66 17.13 -17.11
C PHE A 439 -4.07 16.29 -15.97
N THR A 440 -3.57 15.08 -16.26
CA THR A 440 -2.95 14.24 -15.22
C THR A 440 -1.82 15.01 -14.52
N ASN A 441 -1.82 15.01 -13.18
CA ASN A 441 -0.84 15.71 -12.34
C ASN A 441 -0.79 17.24 -12.55
N CYS A 442 -1.90 17.87 -12.93
CA CYS A 442 -2.06 19.32 -12.84
C CYS A 442 -2.34 19.69 -11.37
N LEU A 443 -1.29 19.73 -10.56
CA LEU A 443 -1.38 19.79 -9.10
C LEU A 443 -2.02 21.08 -8.56
N SER A 444 -1.99 22.19 -9.35
CA SER A 444 -2.55 23.49 -8.97
C SER A 444 -3.92 23.80 -9.58
N LEU A 445 -4.48 22.88 -10.38
CA LEU A 445 -5.79 23.05 -11.01
C LEU A 445 -6.88 22.97 -9.94
N ASP A 446 -7.53 24.10 -9.64
CA ASP A 446 -8.54 24.16 -8.57
C ASP A 446 -9.98 24.04 -9.09
N SER A 447 -10.21 24.47 -10.32
CA SER A 447 -11.55 24.38 -10.96
C SER A 447 -11.47 24.27 -12.48
N ILE A 448 -12.45 23.60 -13.08
CA ILE A 448 -12.58 23.52 -14.55
C ILE A 448 -14.04 23.31 -14.97
N ILE A 449 -14.40 23.88 -16.12
CA ILE A 449 -15.71 23.71 -16.76
C ILE A 449 -15.52 22.99 -18.07
N ILE A 450 -16.18 21.84 -18.22
CA ILE A 450 -16.24 21.05 -19.45
C ILE A 450 -17.52 21.46 -20.18
N PRO A 451 -17.43 22.13 -21.34
CA PRO A 451 -18.61 22.64 -22.04
C PRO A 451 -19.47 21.51 -22.61
N ASN A 452 -20.77 21.77 -22.79
CA ASN A 452 -21.74 20.77 -23.29
C ASN A 452 -21.48 20.33 -24.75
N SER A 453 -20.56 20.96 -25.44
CA SER A 453 -20.06 20.50 -26.75
C SER A 453 -19.22 19.20 -26.64
N VAL A 454 -18.59 18.96 -25.50
CA VAL A 454 -17.79 17.75 -25.26
C VAL A 454 -18.70 16.55 -25.05
N ILE A 455 -18.53 15.55 -25.90
CA ILE A 455 -19.28 14.29 -25.87
C ILE A 455 -18.42 13.10 -25.44
N ASN A 456 -17.09 13.20 -25.56
CA ASN A 456 -16.14 12.17 -25.18
C ASN A 456 -15.05 12.73 -24.27
N ILE A 457 -14.82 12.04 -23.15
CA ILE A 457 -13.71 12.31 -22.21
C ILE A 457 -12.91 11.02 -22.05
N GLY A 458 -11.59 11.11 -22.16
CA GLY A 458 -10.66 10.00 -21.98
C GLY A 458 -10.57 9.48 -20.55
N GLY A 459 -9.78 8.43 -20.35
CA GLY A 459 -9.38 7.97 -19.01
C GLY A 459 -8.29 8.86 -18.41
N ASP A 460 -8.12 8.79 -17.08
CA ASP A 460 -7.06 9.48 -16.30
C ASP A 460 -7.01 11.01 -16.51
N VAL A 461 -8.10 11.64 -17.03
CA VAL A 461 -8.07 13.03 -17.49
C VAL A 461 -7.66 14.01 -16.39
N PHE A 462 -8.14 13.80 -15.16
CA PHE A 462 -7.82 14.62 -13.98
C PHE A 462 -7.07 13.84 -12.92
N SER A 463 -6.48 12.69 -13.29
CA SER A 463 -5.73 11.88 -12.33
C SER A 463 -4.62 12.71 -11.67
N GLY A 464 -4.55 12.68 -10.34
CA GLY A 464 -3.58 13.45 -9.56
C GLY A 464 -3.81 14.95 -9.47
N CYS A 465 -4.96 15.49 -9.91
CA CYS A 465 -5.32 16.90 -9.70
C CYS A 465 -5.73 17.15 -8.25
N ARG A 466 -4.74 17.16 -7.34
CA ARG A 466 -4.97 17.14 -5.89
C ARG A 466 -5.72 18.33 -5.35
N THR A 467 -5.61 19.50 -5.99
CA THR A 467 -6.28 20.76 -5.57
C THR A 467 -7.64 20.97 -6.23
N LEU A 468 -8.07 20.09 -7.15
CA LEU A 468 -9.33 20.24 -7.86
C LEU A 468 -10.50 20.13 -6.88
N LYS A 469 -11.17 21.27 -6.63
CA LYS A 469 -12.34 21.37 -5.73
C LYS A 469 -13.65 21.32 -6.47
N ASN A 470 -13.71 21.98 -7.63
CA ASN A 470 -14.92 22.19 -8.38
C ASN A 470 -14.77 21.80 -9.84
N ILE A 471 -15.68 20.97 -10.33
CA ILE A 471 -15.78 20.63 -11.74
C ILE A 471 -17.23 20.67 -12.21
N THR A 472 -17.45 21.25 -13.39
CA THR A 472 -18.71 21.12 -14.12
C THR A 472 -18.47 20.21 -15.31
N LEU A 473 -19.16 19.08 -15.36
CA LEU A 473 -19.09 18.14 -16.48
C LEU A 473 -20.10 18.47 -17.58
N SER A 474 -19.80 18.09 -18.80
CA SER A 474 -20.74 18.17 -19.93
C SER A 474 -21.95 17.21 -19.68
N GLU A 475 -23.15 17.70 -19.87
CA GLU A 475 -24.39 16.90 -19.80
C GLU A 475 -24.50 15.84 -20.91
N ASN A 476 -23.59 15.86 -21.88
CA ASN A 476 -23.61 15.00 -23.07
C ASN A 476 -22.66 13.80 -23.00
N ILE A 477 -21.83 13.69 -21.96
CA ILE A 477 -20.99 12.51 -21.77
C ILE A 477 -21.82 11.32 -21.32
N THR A 478 -21.44 10.13 -21.78
CA THR A 478 -22.15 8.88 -21.50
C THR A 478 -21.36 7.93 -20.58
N SER A 479 -20.12 8.26 -20.29
CA SER A 479 -19.28 7.48 -19.37
C SER A 479 -18.23 8.35 -18.68
N LEU A 480 -17.88 7.99 -17.45
CA LEU A 480 -16.64 8.41 -16.79
C LEU A 480 -15.67 7.23 -16.87
N LYS A 481 -14.59 7.40 -17.62
CA LYS A 481 -13.60 6.33 -17.88
C LYS A 481 -12.69 6.10 -16.68
N SER A 482 -11.89 5.04 -16.76
CA SER A 482 -10.97 4.65 -15.69
C SER A 482 -10.06 5.82 -15.27
N GLY A 483 -9.81 5.93 -13.96
CA GLY A 483 -8.90 6.92 -13.37
C GLY A 483 -9.28 8.39 -13.56
N SER A 484 -10.48 8.71 -14.11
CA SER A 484 -10.80 10.09 -14.52
C SER A 484 -10.59 11.14 -13.42
N PHE A 485 -10.79 10.78 -12.14
CA PHE A 485 -10.59 11.63 -10.96
C PHE A 485 -9.71 10.98 -9.91
N GLU A 486 -8.90 9.98 -10.29
CA GLU A 486 -8.00 9.30 -9.37
C GLU A 486 -7.08 10.32 -8.66
N GLY A 487 -7.07 10.32 -7.33
CA GLY A 487 -6.22 11.21 -6.54
C GLY A 487 -6.65 12.68 -6.51
N CYS A 488 -7.89 13.02 -6.93
CA CYS A 488 -8.44 14.37 -6.74
C CYS A 488 -8.83 14.58 -5.27
N ALA A 489 -7.81 14.72 -4.42
CA ALA A 489 -7.97 14.68 -2.96
C ALA A 489 -8.84 15.82 -2.40
N SER A 490 -8.88 16.99 -3.05
CA SER A 490 -9.69 18.13 -2.63
C SER A 490 -11.10 18.20 -3.22
N LEU A 491 -11.48 17.19 -4.05
CA LEU A 491 -12.81 17.17 -4.68
C LEU A 491 -13.89 16.86 -3.64
N GLU A 492 -14.69 17.85 -3.27
CA GLU A 492 -15.72 17.71 -2.24
C GLU A 492 -17.05 17.16 -2.79
N LYS A 493 -17.40 17.54 -4.01
CA LYS A 493 -18.65 17.15 -4.67
C LYS A 493 -18.48 17.13 -6.18
N ILE A 494 -19.26 16.26 -6.83
CA ILE A 494 -19.37 16.19 -8.29
C ILE A 494 -20.79 15.83 -8.69
N LEU A 495 -21.30 16.52 -9.71
CA LEU A 495 -22.58 16.17 -10.33
C LEU A 495 -22.29 15.25 -11.53
N ILE A 496 -22.66 13.98 -11.42
CA ILE A 496 -22.54 13.01 -12.53
C ILE A 496 -23.71 13.25 -13.47
N PRO A 497 -23.48 13.51 -14.77
CA PRO A 497 -24.53 13.73 -15.74
C PRO A 497 -25.48 12.55 -15.90
N LYS A 498 -26.77 12.81 -16.10
CA LYS A 498 -27.82 11.77 -16.16
C LYS A 498 -27.63 10.76 -17.30
N LYS A 499 -26.91 11.14 -18.37
CA LYS A 499 -26.60 10.26 -19.51
C LYS A 499 -25.49 9.26 -19.24
N VAL A 500 -24.78 9.40 -18.14
CA VAL A 500 -23.69 8.47 -17.77
C VAL A 500 -24.29 7.11 -17.42
N THR A 501 -23.82 6.09 -18.13
CA THR A 501 -24.22 4.68 -17.95
C THR A 501 -23.14 3.82 -17.29
N THR A 502 -21.87 4.27 -17.31
CA THR A 502 -20.75 3.53 -16.77
C THR A 502 -19.80 4.42 -15.96
N LEU A 503 -19.38 3.93 -14.82
CA LEU A 503 -18.30 4.48 -14.02
C LEU A 503 -17.11 3.49 -14.12
N GLY A 504 -15.97 3.97 -14.63
CA GLY A 504 -14.79 3.16 -14.89
C GLY A 504 -14.07 2.73 -13.62
N ASP A 505 -13.04 1.90 -13.78
CA ASP A 505 -12.15 1.50 -12.68
C ASP A 505 -11.47 2.73 -12.07
N ARG A 506 -11.32 2.76 -10.74
CA ARG A 506 -10.60 3.81 -10.01
C ARG A 506 -11.07 5.24 -10.32
N VAL A 507 -12.31 5.41 -10.79
CA VAL A 507 -12.80 6.71 -11.28
C VAL A 507 -12.70 7.81 -10.21
N PHE A 508 -12.92 7.49 -8.93
CA PHE A 508 -12.78 8.39 -7.78
C PHE A 508 -11.79 7.85 -6.73
N LEU A 509 -10.88 6.97 -7.13
CA LEU A 509 -9.88 6.44 -6.20
C LEU A 509 -9.14 7.59 -5.50
N GLY A 510 -9.14 7.60 -4.17
CA GLY A 510 -8.40 8.59 -3.38
C GLY A 510 -8.99 10.00 -3.38
N CYS A 511 -10.26 10.20 -3.82
CA CYS A 511 -10.99 11.45 -3.63
C CYS A 511 -11.38 11.61 -2.15
N SER A 512 -10.39 11.89 -1.31
CA SER A 512 -10.53 11.81 0.16
C SER A 512 -11.55 12.79 0.75
N GLN A 513 -11.76 13.95 0.13
CA GLN A 513 -12.74 14.95 0.57
C GLN A 513 -14.13 14.78 -0.06
N LEU A 514 -14.31 13.81 -0.96
CA LEU A 514 -15.61 13.58 -1.60
C LEU A 514 -16.64 13.11 -0.57
N ASN A 515 -17.58 14.00 -0.23
CA ASN A 515 -18.56 13.74 0.82
C ASN A 515 -20.00 13.60 0.31
N ASN A 516 -20.29 14.12 -0.86
CA ASN A 516 -21.64 14.08 -1.45
C ASN A 516 -21.55 13.67 -2.93
N ILE A 517 -22.01 12.47 -3.24
CA ILE A 517 -22.10 11.95 -4.59
C ILE A 517 -23.42 11.22 -4.81
N VAL A 518 -24.08 11.54 -5.91
CA VAL A 518 -25.32 10.87 -6.34
C VAL A 518 -25.01 10.12 -7.63
N ILE A 519 -25.21 8.80 -7.60
CA ILE A 519 -25.07 7.95 -8.78
C ILE A 519 -26.39 7.99 -9.56
N PRO A 520 -26.38 8.43 -10.84
CA PRO A 520 -27.61 8.49 -11.66
C PRO A 520 -28.23 7.11 -11.88
N ASN A 521 -29.58 7.08 -11.98
CA ASN A 521 -30.34 5.83 -12.21
C ASN A 521 -29.98 5.12 -13.54
N GLY A 522 -29.38 5.84 -14.49
CA GLY A 522 -28.92 5.30 -15.76
C GLY A 522 -27.65 4.47 -15.69
N VAL A 523 -26.93 4.53 -14.56
CA VAL A 523 -25.68 3.77 -14.39
C VAL A 523 -25.97 2.29 -14.26
N THR A 524 -25.32 1.48 -15.11
CA THR A 524 -25.46 0.02 -15.16
C THR A 524 -24.23 -0.73 -14.64
N SER A 525 -23.04 -0.09 -14.65
CA SER A 525 -21.81 -0.69 -14.14
C SER A 525 -20.93 0.31 -13.41
N ILE A 526 -20.27 -0.17 -12.37
CA ILE A 526 -19.27 0.55 -11.57
C ILE A 526 -18.01 -0.30 -11.56
N GLY A 527 -16.86 0.29 -11.88
CA GLY A 527 -15.58 -0.40 -12.01
C GLY A 527 -14.94 -0.78 -10.69
N ASN A 528 -13.80 -1.46 -10.78
CA ASN A 528 -12.99 -1.83 -9.63
C ASN A 528 -12.45 -0.58 -8.92
N GLU A 529 -12.41 -0.62 -7.59
CA GLU A 529 -11.83 0.44 -6.75
C GLU A 529 -12.42 1.84 -7.03
N ALA A 530 -13.63 1.90 -7.60
CA ALA A 530 -14.20 3.16 -8.10
C ALA A 530 -14.29 4.26 -7.03
N PHE A 531 -14.54 3.92 -5.77
CA PHE A 531 -14.61 4.83 -4.62
C PHE A 531 -13.57 4.50 -3.54
N ARG A 532 -12.57 3.67 -3.85
CA ARG A 532 -11.56 3.30 -2.85
C ARG A 532 -10.88 4.55 -2.28
N GLY A 533 -10.83 4.64 -0.94
CA GLY A 533 -10.19 5.76 -0.27
C GLY A 533 -10.98 7.09 -0.32
N CYS A 534 -12.25 7.07 -0.70
CA CYS A 534 -13.17 8.19 -0.53
C CYS A 534 -13.57 8.30 0.95
N ILE A 535 -12.66 8.81 1.76
CA ILE A 535 -12.73 8.75 3.23
C ILE A 535 -13.97 9.46 3.77
N CYS A 536 -14.35 10.61 3.17
CA CYS A 536 -15.44 11.47 3.65
C CYS A 536 -16.83 11.08 3.20
N ILE A 537 -17.02 10.01 2.40
CA ILE A 537 -18.36 9.51 2.08
C ILE A 537 -18.98 8.89 3.33
N VAL A 538 -20.09 9.46 3.82
CA VAL A 538 -20.81 8.95 4.99
C VAL A 538 -21.91 7.95 4.59
N SER A 539 -22.59 8.20 3.48
CA SER A 539 -23.60 7.30 2.96
C SER A 539 -23.62 7.31 1.43
N ILE A 540 -24.00 6.18 0.84
CA ILE A 540 -24.15 6.08 -0.62
C ILE A 540 -25.29 5.12 -0.99
N THR A 541 -26.03 5.47 -2.04
CA THR A 541 -27.05 4.61 -2.63
C THR A 541 -26.62 4.16 -4.03
N ILE A 542 -26.57 2.86 -4.25
CA ILE A 542 -26.32 2.24 -5.55
C ILE A 542 -27.67 1.99 -6.23
N PRO A 543 -27.97 2.66 -7.34
CA PRO A 543 -29.26 2.51 -8.04
C PRO A 543 -29.48 1.08 -8.52
N ASN A 544 -30.76 0.66 -8.58
CA ASN A 544 -31.13 -0.69 -9.05
C ASN A 544 -30.79 -0.94 -10.55
N GLY A 545 -30.43 0.09 -11.32
CA GLY A 545 -29.86 -0.05 -12.66
C GLY A 545 -28.51 -0.73 -12.68
N VAL A 546 -27.74 -0.62 -11.58
CA VAL A 546 -26.39 -1.22 -11.48
C VAL A 546 -26.50 -2.72 -11.32
N VAL A 547 -25.97 -3.45 -12.30
CA VAL A 547 -25.94 -4.93 -12.33
C VAL A 547 -24.54 -5.48 -12.08
N SER A 548 -23.49 -4.66 -12.29
CA SER A 548 -22.09 -5.02 -12.10
C SER A 548 -21.38 -3.96 -11.28
N ILE A 549 -20.66 -4.42 -10.26
CA ILE A 549 -19.82 -3.57 -9.42
C ILE A 549 -18.49 -4.27 -9.16
N GLY A 550 -17.40 -3.54 -9.33
CA GLY A 550 -16.05 -4.08 -9.27
C GLY A 550 -15.54 -4.33 -7.85
N GLY A 551 -14.48 -5.12 -7.73
CA GLY A 551 -13.83 -5.43 -6.46
C GLY A 551 -13.17 -4.21 -5.83
N GLY A 552 -13.11 -4.19 -4.48
CA GLY A 552 -12.50 -3.10 -3.73
C GLY A 552 -13.20 -1.75 -3.86
N CYS A 553 -14.44 -1.75 -4.39
CA CYS A 553 -15.16 -0.54 -4.79
C CYS A 553 -15.23 0.51 -3.68
N PHE A 554 -15.46 0.11 -2.43
CA PHE A 554 -15.54 1.00 -1.27
C PHE A 554 -14.42 0.76 -0.25
N ALA A 555 -13.35 0.07 -0.65
CA ALA A 555 -12.25 -0.18 0.29
C ALA A 555 -11.70 1.14 0.86
N TYR A 556 -11.48 1.17 2.16
CA TYR A 556 -10.96 2.34 2.91
C TYR A 556 -11.86 3.59 2.89
N CYS A 557 -13.16 3.46 2.60
CA CYS A 557 -14.15 4.50 2.88
C CYS A 557 -14.43 4.55 4.38
N ARG A 558 -13.50 5.13 5.16
CA ARG A 558 -13.46 4.98 6.61
C ARG A 558 -14.68 5.53 7.34
N PHE A 559 -15.26 6.64 6.86
CA PHE A 559 -16.43 7.27 7.48
C PHE A 559 -17.77 6.79 6.91
N LEU A 560 -17.72 5.81 6.01
CA LEU A 560 -18.95 5.22 5.45
C LEU A 560 -19.74 4.50 6.55
N GLU A 561 -20.91 5.03 6.92
CA GLU A 561 -21.79 4.49 7.97
C GLU A 561 -22.90 3.59 7.41
N SER A 562 -23.36 3.88 6.19
CA SER A 562 -24.46 3.15 5.56
C SER A 562 -24.37 3.07 4.05
N VAL A 563 -24.76 1.94 3.49
CA VAL A 563 -24.80 1.68 2.05
C VAL A 563 -26.11 1.01 1.69
N VAL A 564 -26.79 1.54 0.67
CA VAL A 564 -27.92 0.87 0.02
C VAL A 564 -27.41 0.25 -1.27
N LEU A 565 -27.38 -1.08 -1.34
CA LEU A 565 -26.92 -1.82 -2.50
C LEU A 565 -28.04 -2.01 -3.53
N SER A 566 -27.68 -2.07 -4.82
CA SER A 566 -28.59 -2.47 -5.89
C SER A 566 -29.11 -3.90 -5.66
N LYS A 567 -30.40 -4.11 -5.89
CA LYS A 567 -31.01 -5.44 -5.80
C LYS A 567 -30.56 -6.40 -6.90
N ASN A 568 -29.88 -5.92 -7.93
CA ASN A 568 -29.49 -6.66 -9.13
C ASN A 568 -28.00 -7.05 -9.18
N ILE A 569 -27.20 -6.68 -8.20
CA ILE A 569 -25.78 -7.11 -8.16
C ILE A 569 -25.68 -8.57 -7.76
N SER A 570 -24.86 -9.35 -8.46
CA SER A 570 -24.73 -10.79 -8.26
C SER A 570 -23.57 -11.20 -7.35
N SER A 571 -22.65 -10.31 -7.06
CA SER A 571 -21.44 -10.61 -6.30
C SER A 571 -20.90 -9.39 -5.56
N LEU A 572 -20.35 -9.62 -4.37
CA LEU A 572 -19.51 -8.69 -3.59
C LEU A 572 -18.07 -9.25 -3.50
N SER A 573 -17.56 -9.76 -4.61
CA SER A 573 -16.23 -10.36 -4.65
C SER A 573 -15.17 -9.31 -4.90
N GLY A 574 -14.24 -9.16 -3.97
CA GLY A 574 -13.05 -8.34 -4.13
C GLY A 574 -11.92 -9.08 -4.84
N ASN A 575 -12.15 -9.59 -6.04
CA ASN A 575 -11.16 -10.41 -6.77
C ASN A 575 -10.18 -9.59 -7.61
N TYR A 576 -10.23 -8.28 -7.54
CA TYR A 576 -9.31 -7.45 -8.30
C TYR A 576 -7.95 -7.37 -7.60
N SER A 577 -6.90 -7.64 -8.36
CA SER A 577 -5.51 -7.54 -7.91
C SER A 577 -4.77 -6.49 -8.74
N TYR A 578 -4.36 -5.41 -8.11
CA TYR A 578 -3.41 -4.45 -8.67
C TYR A 578 -2.05 -4.71 -8.03
N GLY A 579 -1.04 -5.05 -8.83
CA GLY A 579 0.31 -5.34 -8.33
C GLY A 579 0.37 -6.45 -7.27
N ASN A 580 -0.41 -7.55 -7.41
CA ASN A 580 -0.56 -8.65 -6.44
C ASN A 580 -1.24 -8.27 -5.12
N GLN A 581 -1.90 -7.13 -5.02
CA GLN A 581 -2.71 -6.75 -3.87
C GLN A 581 -4.19 -7.06 -4.11
N PHE A 582 -4.86 -7.64 -3.11
CA PHE A 582 -6.30 -7.90 -3.11
C PHE A 582 -6.98 -6.97 -2.13
N PHE A 583 -8.00 -6.26 -2.59
CA PHE A 583 -8.84 -5.42 -1.74
C PHE A 583 -10.23 -6.03 -1.64
N GLY A 584 -10.73 -6.16 -0.40
CA GLY A 584 -12.11 -6.54 -0.14
C GLY A 584 -13.07 -5.42 -0.51
N PHE A 585 -14.33 -5.76 -0.76
CA PHE A 585 -15.33 -4.81 -1.27
C PHE A 585 -15.54 -3.61 -0.33
N PHE A 586 -15.64 -3.85 0.99
CA PHE A 586 -15.74 -2.86 2.07
C PHE A 586 -14.53 -2.90 3.02
N GLU A 587 -13.38 -3.44 2.57
CA GLU A 587 -12.17 -3.49 3.41
C GLU A 587 -11.85 -2.12 4.00
N GLY A 588 -11.71 -2.05 5.35
CA GLY A 588 -11.36 -0.81 6.03
C GLY A 588 -12.47 0.24 6.15
N CYS A 589 -13.75 -0.11 5.90
CA CYS A 589 -14.90 0.74 6.19
C CYS A 589 -15.19 0.73 7.70
N GLN A 590 -14.36 1.43 8.47
CA GLN A 590 -14.31 1.31 9.93
C GLN A 590 -15.59 1.78 10.63
N ASN A 591 -16.35 2.71 10.04
CA ASN A 591 -17.59 3.25 10.59
C ASN A 591 -18.86 2.57 10.08
N LEU A 592 -18.76 1.60 9.16
CA LEU A 592 -19.93 0.88 8.63
C LEU A 592 -20.62 0.15 9.78
N LYS A 593 -21.89 0.53 10.07
CA LYS A 593 -22.67 0.03 11.22
C LYS A 593 -23.45 -1.23 10.88
N SER A 594 -24.10 -1.22 9.74
CA SER A 594 -24.92 -2.35 9.31
C SER A 594 -25.03 -2.40 7.78
N ILE A 595 -25.33 -3.57 7.24
CA ILE A 595 -25.57 -3.76 5.82
C ILE A 595 -26.58 -4.87 5.58
N VAL A 596 -27.44 -4.67 4.58
CA VAL A 596 -28.34 -5.69 4.03
C VAL A 596 -27.76 -6.16 2.70
N ILE A 597 -27.41 -7.42 2.61
CA ILE A 597 -26.92 -8.04 1.38
C ILE A 597 -28.13 -8.45 0.52
N PRO A 598 -28.18 -8.05 -0.76
CA PRO A 598 -29.30 -8.40 -1.65
C PRO A 598 -29.41 -9.90 -1.93
N GLU A 599 -30.64 -10.37 -2.18
CA GLU A 599 -30.92 -11.79 -2.53
C GLU A 599 -30.26 -12.25 -3.85
N SER A 600 -29.83 -11.33 -4.69
CA SER A 600 -29.07 -11.63 -5.91
C SER A 600 -27.62 -12.05 -5.67
N VAL A 601 -27.08 -11.74 -4.49
CA VAL A 601 -25.68 -12.07 -4.12
C VAL A 601 -25.59 -13.53 -3.66
N THR A 602 -24.69 -14.29 -4.27
CA THR A 602 -24.50 -15.71 -3.96
C THR A 602 -23.19 -16.01 -3.23
N HIS A 603 -22.26 -15.08 -3.24
CA HIS A 603 -20.93 -15.27 -2.64
C HIS A 603 -20.45 -13.96 -1.99
N LEU A 604 -19.90 -14.06 -0.79
CA LEU A 604 -19.06 -13.00 -0.21
C LEU A 604 -17.61 -13.31 -0.54
N GLY A 605 -16.93 -12.36 -1.19
CA GLY A 605 -15.54 -12.50 -1.59
C GLY A 605 -14.55 -12.43 -0.41
N LYS A 606 -13.29 -12.69 -0.72
CA LYS A 606 -12.19 -12.51 0.22
C LYS A 606 -12.17 -11.08 0.76
N LYS A 607 -11.96 -10.92 2.09
CA LYS A 607 -11.83 -9.63 2.79
C LYS A 607 -13.05 -8.68 2.61
N THR A 608 -14.24 -9.16 2.25
CA THR A 608 -15.39 -8.30 1.94
C THR A 608 -15.64 -7.24 3.01
N PHE A 609 -15.55 -7.58 4.31
CA PHE A 609 -15.73 -6.68 5.46
C PHE A 609 -14.49 -6.66 6.36
N TYR A 610 -13.31 -6.92 5.80
CA TYR A 610 -12.06 -6.87 6.56
C TYR A 610 -11.88 -5.49 7.21
N ASP A 611 -11.62 -5.45 8.53
CA ASP A 611 -11.42 -4.23 9.32
C ASP A 611 -12.65 -3.28 9.36
N CYS A 612 -13.88 -3.82 9.23
CA CYS A 612 -15.13 -3.08 9.48
C CYS A 612 -15.42 -3.07 10.99
N CYS A 613 -14.62 -2.32 11.76
CA CYS A 613 -14.62 -2.41 13.22
C CYS A 613 -15.96 -2.06 13.90
N SER A 614 -16.77 -1.18 13.30
CA SER A 614 -18.09 -0.76 13.82
C SER A 614 -19.27 -1.60 13.34
N LEU A 615 -19.02 -2.59 12.47
CA LEU A 615 -20.06 -3.43 11.89
C LEU A 615 -20.67 -4.31 12.98
N ASN A 616 -21.90 -3.98 13.41
CA ASN A 616 -22.58 -4.68 14.49
C ASN A 616 -23.60 -5.71 13.98
N SER A 617 -24.12 -5.54 12.78
CA SER A 617 -25.09 -6.46 12.18
C SER A 617 -24.94 -6.58 10.66
N VAL A 618 -25.08 -7.82 10.17
CA VAL A 618 -25.11 -8.15 8.74
C VAL A 618 -26.27 -9.09 8.49
N THR A 619 -27.17 -8.68 7.58
CA THR A 619 -28.23 -9.57 7.12
C THR A 619 -27.76 -10.31 5.88
N LEU A 620 -27.54 -11.61 6.03
CA LEU A 620 -27.17 -12.51 4.94
C LEU A 620 -28.46 -13.09 4.31
N PRO A 621 -28.62 -13.00 2.99
CA PRO A 621 -29.76 -13.62 2.31
C PRO A 621 -29.58 -15.15 2.19
N ASN A 622 -30.68 -15.83 1.93
CA ASN A 622 -30.66 -17.28 1.72
C ASN A 622 -29.87 -17.71 0.46
N SER A 623 -29.63 -16.80 -0.46
CA SER A 623 -28.85 -17.07 -1.67
C SER A 623 -27.36 -17.31 -1.46
N ILE A 624 -26.80 -16.92 -0.30
CA ILE A 624 -25.35 -17.04 -0.02
C ILE A 624 -24.95 -18.53 0.06
N LYS A 625 -23.96 -18.90 -0.79
CA LYS A 625 -23.37 -20.25 -0.85
C LYS A 625 -22.00 -20.32 -0.20
N SER A 626 -21.25 -19.23 -0.20
CA SER A 626 -19.90 -19.18 0.36
C SER A 626 -19.53 -17.84 0.98
N ILE A 627 -18.71 -17.90 2.02
CA ILE A 627 -18.06 -16.78 2.68
C ILE A 627 -16.54 -16.97 2.48
N GLY A 628 -15.87 -15.97 1.87
CA GLY A 628 -14.46 -16.04 1.51
C GLY A 628 -13.50 -15.92 2.68
N ASP A 629 -12.21 -16.13 2.40
CA ASP A 629 -11.14 -15.93 3.37
C ASP A 629 -11.15 -14.50 3.91
N ASP A 630 -10.86 -14.35 5.20
CA ASP A 630 -10.72 -13.04 5.85
C ASP A 630 -11.99 -12.16 5.78
N ALA A 631 -13.15 -12.68 5.41
CA ALA A 631 -14.33 -11.90 5.05
C ALA A 631 -14.80 -10.93 6.14
N PHE A 632 -14.72 -11.29 7.42
CA PHE A 632 -15.11 -10.48 8.58
C PHE A 632 -13.96 -10.29 9.58
N VAL A 633 -12.70 -10.42 9.15
CA VAL A 633 -11.57 -10.19 10.04
C VAL A 633 -11.67 -8.81 10.68
N ASN A 634 -11.49 -8.77 12.02
CA ASN A 634 -11.48 -7.53 12.79
C ASN A 634 -12.81 -6.74 12.81
N CYS A 635 -13.97 -7.42 12.56
CA CYS A 635 -15.30 -6.87 12.79
C CYS A 635 -15.60 -6.90 14.30
N LYS A 636 -14.94 -6.02 15.07
CA LYS A 636 -14.93 -6.05 16.54
C LYS A 636 -16.31 -5.87 17.18
N SER A 637 -17.21 -5.14 16.51
CA SER A 637 -18.56 -4.84 17.03
C SER A 637 -19.61 -5.87 16.60
N LEU A 638 -19.27 -6.87 15.78
CA LEU A 638 -20.20 -7.89 15.31
C LEU A 638 -20.57 -8.81 16.47
N THR A 639 -21.86 -8.75 16.91
CA THR A 639 -22.34 -9.54 18.05
C THR A 639 -22.93 -10.88 17.65
N SER A 640 -23.55 -10.94 16.49
CA SER A 640 -24.16 -12.18 15.99
C SER A 640 -24.19 -12.24 14.48
N ILE A 641 -24.19 -13.46 13.95
CA ILE A 641 -24.44 -13.72 12.52
C ILE A 641 -25.14 -15.06 12.36
N SER A 642 -26.15 -15.09 11.47
CA SER A 642 -26.89 -16.31 11.15
C SER A 642 -26.73 -16.64 9.67
N MET A 643 -26.53 -17.91 9.39
CA MET A 643 -26.35 -18.44 8.04
C MET A 643 -27.51 -19.39 7.71
N SER A 644 -27.94 -19.36 6.46
CA SER A 644 -28.85 -20.37 5.92
C SER A 644 -28.10 -21.69 5.63
N ASP A 645 -28.85 -22.77 5.49
CA ASP A 645 -28.27 -24.08 5.14
C ASP A 645 -27.73 -24.13 3.69
N ASN A 646 -27.82 -23.07 2.92
CA ASN A 646 -27.21 -22.95 1.60
C ASN A 646 -25.71 -22.61 1.66
N VAL A 647 -25.21 -22.10 2.79
CA VAL A 647 -23.77 -21.81 2.97
C VAL A 647 -23.01 -23.12 3.14
N ASN A 648 -22.20 -23.49 2.16
CA ASN A 648 -21.43 -24.73 2.16
C ASN A 648 -19.94 -24.57 2.45
N THR A 649 -19.43 -23.34 2.39
CA THR A 649 -18.02 -23.00 2.67
C THR A 649 -17.87 -21.72 3.46
N ILE A 650 -16.96 -21.75 4.43
CA ILE A 650 -16.46 -20.60 5.18
C ILE A 650 -14.94 -20.63 5.07
N GLY A 651 -14.34 -19.54 4.56
CA GLY A 651 -12.91 -19.46 4.30
C GLY A 651 -12.06 -19.33 5.58
N LYS A 652 -10.74 -19.40 5.39
CA LYS A 652 -9.77 -19.22 6.46
C LYS A 652 -9.91 -17.85 7.10
N ARG A 653 -9.81 -17.80 8.45
CA ARG A 653 -9.89 -16.57 9.24
C ARG A 653 -11.16 -15.75 9.01
N ALA A 654 -12.23 -16.34 8.48
CA ALA A 654 -13.40 -15.59 8.05
C ALA A 654 -13.99 -14.69 9.16
N PHE A 655 -13.93 -15.10 10.42
CA PHE A 655 -14.42 -14.36 11.60
C PHE A 655 -13.30 -14.05 12.62
N ALA A 656 -12.04 -14.14 12.21
CA ALA A 656 -10.94 -13.89 13.15
C ALA A 656 -10.99 -12.45 13.70
N TRP A 657 -10.73 -12.30 15.01
CA TRP A 657 -10.79 -11.04 15.76
C TRP A 657 -12.17 -10.36 15.82
N CYS A 658 -13.26 -11.10 15.57
CA CYS A 658 -14.62 -10.65 15.91
C CYS A 658 -14.81 -10.74 17.43
N SER A 659 -14.17 -9.83 18.19
CA SER A 659 -14.03 -9.94 19.64
C SER A 659 -15.35 -9.87 20.41
N SER A 660 -16.39 -9.24 19.85
CA SER A 660 -17.74 -9.16 20.45
C SER A 660 -18.72 -10.22 19.92
N LEU A 661 -18.27 -11.17 19.11
CA LEU A 661 -19.16 -12.21 18.56
C LEU A 661 -19.58 -13.18 19.67
N GLU A 662 -20.82 -13.09 20.08
CA GLU A 662 -21.45 -13.92 21.14
C GLU A 662 -22.14 -15.14 20.56
N LEU A 663 -22.81 -14.97 19.40
CA LEU A 663 -23.62 -16.00 18.79
C LEU A 663 -23.33 -16.17 17.30
N ILE A 664 -23.10 -17.40 16.87
CA ILE A 664 -23.02 -17.76 15.47
C ILE A 664 -23.83 -19.04 15.19
N ASN A 665 -24.72 -18.96 14.22
CA ASN A 665 -25.46 -20.10 13.70
C ASN A 665 -24.81 -20.57 12.40
N LEU A 666 -24.07 -21.69 12.48
CA LEU A 666 -23.41 -22.30 11.33
C LEU A 666 -24.40 -23.13 10.49
N SER A 667 -24.17 -23.11 9.19
CA SER A 667 -24.97 -23.91 8.23
C SER A 667 -24.74 -25.42 8.42
N ASN A 668 -25.82 -26.21 8.36
CA ASN A 668 -25.72 -27.67 8.36
C ASN A 668 -25.05 -28.26 7.10
N SER A 669 -24.93 -27.46 6.03
CA SER A 669 -24.23 -27.89 4.80
C SER A 669 -22.71 -27.73 4.86
N LEU A 670 -22.16 -27.16 5.93
CA LEU A 670 -20.71 -27.06 6.12
C LEU A 670 -20.09 -28.41 6.30
N SER A 671 -19.04 -28.69 5.51
CA SER A 671 -18.24 -29.93 5.64
C SER A 671 -16.93 -29.71 6.41
N LYS A 672 -16.51 -28.45 6.56
CA LYS A 672 -15.21 -28.09 7.15
C LYS A 672 -15.27 -26.77 7.88
N ILE A 673 -14.55 -26.66 9.00
CA ILE A 673 -14.20 -25.39 9.66
C ILE A 673 -12.71 -25.14 9.40
N GLU A 674 -12.40 -24.08 8.67
CA GLU A 674 -11.07 -23.79 8.19
C GLU A 674 -10.13 -23.22 9.28
N GLU A 675 -8.85 -23.11 8.94
CA GLU A 675 -7.79 -22.61 9.82
C GLU A 675 -8.11 -21.20 10.33
N GLU A 676 -8.00 -21.01 11.67
CA GLU A 676 -8.16 -19.72 12.35
C GLU A 676 -9.55 -19.06 12.12
N THR A 677 -10.58 -19.79 11.70
CA THR A 677 -11.90 -19.24 11.34
C THR A 677 -12.48 -18.33 12.45
N PHE A 678 -12.38 -18.75 13.73
CA PHE A 678 -12.90 -18.02 14.90
C PHE A 678 -11.79 -17.51 15.84
N LYS A 679 -10.59 -17.34 15.31
CA LYS A 679 -9.46 -16.86 16.11
C LYS A 679 -9.79 -15.55 16.82
N GLU A 680 -9.52 -15.47 18.15
CA GLU A 680 -9.74 -14.28 18.99
C GLU A 680 -11.22 -13.81 19.05
N CYS A 681 -12.19 -14.69 18.83
CA CYS A 681 -13.60 -14.42 19.11
C CYS A 681 -13.83 -14.53 20.63
N LYS A 682 -13.40 -13.49 21.35
CA LYS A 682 -13.29 -13.52 22.83
C LYS A 682 -14.63 -13.68 23.55
N SER A 683 -15.72 -13.15 22.98
CA SER A 683 -17.07 -13.19 23.58
C SER A 683 -17.88 -14.42 23.20
N LEU A 684 -17.36 -15.32 22.32
CA LEU A 684 -18.07 -16.52 21.91
C LEU A 684 -18.15 -17.51 23.08
N GLU A 685 -19.36 -17.67 23.67
CA GLU A 685 -19.59 -18.51 24.85
C GLU A 685 -19.87 -19.97 24.49
N SER A 686 -20.56 -20.19 23.37
CA SER A 686 -20.93 -21.54 22.91
C SER A 686 -20.82 -21.66 21.39
N ILE A 687 -20.61 -22.88 20.93
CA ILE A 687 -20.60 -23.20 19.49
C ILE A 687 -21.33 -24.53 19.22
N THR A 688 -22.15 -24.55 18.18
CA THR A 688 -22.75 -25.76 17.64
C THR A 688 -22.00 -26.18 16.38
N ILE A 689 -21.34 -27.34 16.45
CA ILE A 689 -20.66 -27.96 15.28
C ILE A 689 -21.71 -28.69 14.44
N PRO A 690 -21.91 -28.29 13.19
CA PRO A 690 -22.97 -28.80 12.33
C PRO A 690 -22.82 -30.29 11.94
N LEU A 691 -23.94 -30.86 11.46
CA LEU A 691 -24.11 -32.27 11.16
C LEU A 691 -23.08 -32.84 10.17
N ASN A 692 -22.74 -32.08 9.12
CA ASN A 692 -21.91 -32.54 8.02
C ASN A 692 -20.41 -32.17 8.18
N VAL A 693 -20.01 -31.51 9.26
CA VAL A 693 -18.61 -31.19 9.50
C VAL A 693 -17.80 -32.45 9.71
N THR A 694 -16.82 -32.66 8.85
CA THR A 694 -15.88 -33.79 8.95
C THR A 694 -14.53 -33.38 9.52
N THR A 695 -14.13 -32.09 9.34
CA THR A 695 -12.81 -31.63 9.72
C THR A 695 -12.91 -30.23 10.35
N ILE A 696 -12.18 -30.03 11.43
CA ILE A 696 -11.90 -28.72 12.04
C ILE A 696 -10.39 -28.53 11.97
N GLU A 697 -9.96 -27.49 11.28
CA GLU A 697 -8.54 -27.20 11.06
C GLU A 697 -7.88 -26.61 12.32
N LYS A 698 -6.55 -26.65 12.34
CA LYS A 698 -5.74 -26.10 13.43
C LYS A 698 -6.06 -24.63 13.69
N LYS A 699 -6.01 -24.25 14.96
CA LYS A 699 -6.22 -22.86 15.41
C LYS A 699 -7.61 -22.28 15.12
N ALA A 700 -8.58 -23.12 14.75
CA ALA A 700 -9.93 -22.65 14.43
C ALA A 700 -10.56 -21.80 15.55
N PHE A 701 -10.29 -22.13 16.83
CA PHE A 701 -10.86 -21.47 18.02
C PHE A 701 -9.79 -20.80 18.91
N VAL A 702 -8.56 -20.63 18.44
CA VAL A 702 -7.50 -20.02 19.26
C VAL A 702 -7.91 -18.65 19.76
N GLY A 703 -7.75 -18.39 21.06
CA GLY A 703 -8.11 -17.11 21.69
C GLY A 703 -9.61 -16.88 21.95
N CYS A 704 -10.49 -17.86 21.73
CA CYS A 704 -11.89 -17.82 22.14
C CYS A 704 -12.01 -18.00 23.66
N SER A 705 -11.64 -16.96 24.44
CA SER A 705 -11.44 -17.05 25.90
C SER A 705 -12.71 -17.31 26.70
N SER A 706 -13.90 -17.00 26.17
CA SER A 706 -15.19 -17.26 26.81
C SER A 706 -15.84 -18.59 26.39
N LEU A 707 -15.28 -19.31 25.41
CA LEU A 707 -15.89 -20.52 24.88
C LEU A 707 -15.79 -21.66 25.89
N HIS A 708 -16.92 -21.98 26.54
CA HIS A 708 -17.00 -22.99 27.59
C HIS A 708 -17.98 -24.13 27.26
N SER A 709 -18.83 -24.00 26.22
CA SER A 709 -19.85 -24.97 25.87
C SER A 709 -19.81 -25.34 24.37
N ILE A 710 -19.83 -26.63 24.07
CA ILE A 710 -19.81 -27.18 22.72
C ILE A 710 -21.02 -28.08 22.52
N THR A 711 -21.78 -27.85 21.44
CA THR A 711 -22.77 -28.81 20.94
C THR A 711 -22.17 -29.52 19.71
N TRP A 712 -21.90 -30.80 19.82
CA TRP A 712 -21.30 -31.60 18.75
C TRP A 712 -22.37 -32.40 18.02
N ASN A 713 -22.74 -32.02 16.80
CA ASN A 713 -23.69 -32.70 15.94
C ASN A 713 -23.02 -33.48 14.78
N ALA A 714 -21.72 -33.31 14.59
CA ALA A 714 -21.02 -33.92 13.46
C ALA A 714 -21.09 -35.43 13.47
N ILE A 715 -21.61 -36.01 12.39
CA ILE A 715 -21.79 -37.48 12.25
C ILE A 715 -20.43 -38.12 11.98
N LYS A 716 -19.60 -37.58 11.11
CA LYS A 716 -18.32 -38.09 10.64
C LYS A 716 -17.14 -37.21 11.00
N GLY A 717 -17.21 -36.47 12.11
CA GLY A 717 -16.12 -35.58 12.54
C GLY A 717 -14.86 -36.34 12.93
N SER A 718 -13.69 -35.75 12.74
CA SER A 718 -12.39 -36.34 13.07
C SER A 718 -11.59 -35.46 14.05
N ALA A 719 -10.52 -36.01 14.60
CA ALA A 719 -9.50 -35.24 15.31
C ALA A 719 -8.70 -34.32 14.36
N THR A 720 -8.05 -33.31 14.90
CA THR A 720 -7.24 -32.35 14.13
C THR A 720 -5.78 -32.80 14.11
N GLU A 721 -5.17 -32.80 12.95
CA GLU A 721 -3.72 -32.91 12.78
C GLU A 721 -3.06 -31.56 13.05
N ILE A 722 -2.28 -31.46 14.14
CA ILE A 722 -1.60 -30.21 14.53
C ILE A 722 -0.18 -30.08 13.98
N GLU A 723 0.52 -31.21 13.86
CA GLU A 723 1.84 -31.37 13.22
C GLU A 723 1.86 -32.73 12.54
N LYS A 724 2.83 -32.96 11.65
CA LYS A 724 2.98 -34.24 10.98
C LYS A 724 2.99 -35.39 12.00
N ASP A 725 2.08 -36.34 11.87
CA ASP A 725 1.88 -37.50 12.74
C ASP A 725 1.44 -37.20 14.19
N LYS A 726 1.07 -35.94 14.51
CA LYS A 726 0.52 -35.55 15.81
C LYS A 726 -0.95 -35.17 15.69
N VAL A 727 -1.80 -35.88 16.36
CA VAL A 727 -3.25 -35.67 16.39
C VAL A 727 -3.68 -35.20 17.77
N ALA A 728 -4.59 -34.20 17.81
CA ALA A 728 -5.13 -33.64 19.04
C ALA A 728 -6.65 -33.38 18.93
N SER A 729 -7.26 -32.94 20.02
CA SER A 729 -8.61 -32.39 20.01
C SER A 729 -8.70 -31.23 19.02
N PRO A 730 -9.78 -31.09 18.23
CA PRO A 730 -10.04 -29.91 17.43
C PRO A 730 -10.09 -28.60 18.27
N PHE A 731 -10.22 -28.73 19.58
CA PHE A 731 -10.30 -27.64 20.56
C PHE A 731 -9.03 -27.53 21.43
N TYR A 732 -7.89 -28.10 20.99
CA TYR A 732 -6.68 -28.27 21.83
C TYR A 732 -6.14 -26.96 22.42
N GLU A 733 -6.44 -25.82 21.81
CA GLU A 733 -5.95 -24.51 22.26
C GLU A 733 -6.81 -23.87 23.34
N ILE A 734 -8.04 -24.40 23.57
CA ILE A 734 -9.01 -23.86 24.54
C ILE A 734 -9.51 -24.91 25.53
N LEU A 735 -8.90 -26.08 25.56
CA LEU A 735 -9.34 -27.22 26.39
C LEU A 735 -9.56 -26.89 27.88
N PRO A 736 -8.69 -26.10 28.55
CA PRO A 736 -8.86 -25.85 29.98
C PRO A 736 -10.15 -25.14 30.36
N GLN A 737 -10.74 -24.38 29.43
CA GLN A 737 -11.94 -23.58 29.71
C GLN A 737 -13.25 -24.33 29.36
N ILE A 738 -13.20 -25.39 28.57
CA ILE A 738 -14.40 -26.15 28.19
C ILE A 738 -14.93 -26.93 29.41
N SER A 739 -16.15 -26.57 29.83
CA SER A 739 -16.85 -27.18 30.95
C SER A 739 -18.07 -28.01 30.53
N SER A 740 -18.55 -27.87 29.31
CA SER A 740 -19.72 -28.59 28.81
C SER A 740 -19.55 -29.06 27.37
N ILE A 741 -19.89 -30.30 27.10
CA ILE A 741 -20.09 -30.84 25.75
C ILE A 741 -21.40 -31.62 25.69
N THR A 742 -22.19 -31.31 24.64
CA THR A 742 -23.45 -32.00 24.35
C THR A 742 -23.36 -32.66 23.00
N PHE A 743 -23.70 -33.96 22.89
CA PHE A 743 -23.73 -34.70 21.64
C PHE A 743 -25.14 -34.74 21.06
N GLY A 744 -25.26 -34.44 19.77
CA GLY A 744 -26.53 -34.53 19.05
C GLY A 744 -27.04 -35.97 18.86
N ASN A 745 -28.32 -36.08 18.64
CA ASN A 745 -29.00 -37.41 18.55
C ASN A 745 -28.78 -38.18 17.24
N LYS A 746 -27.94 -37.66 16.33
CA LYS A 746 -27.52 -38.33 15.08
C LYS A 746 -26.03 -38.68 15.07
N VAL A 747 -25.29 -38.36 16.12
CA VAL A 747 -23.87 -38.70 16.24
C VAL A 747 -23.69 -40.18 16.35
N GLU A 748 -23.01 -40.80 15.40
CA GLU A 748 -22.82 -42.25 15.32
C GLU A 748 -21.61 -42.74 16.09
N TYR A 749 -20.55 -41.92 16.21
CA TYR A 749 -19.35 -42.22 16.98
C TYR A 749 -18.73 -41.00 17.60
N ILE A 750 -17.93 -41.14 18.63
CA ILE A 750 -17.13 -40.09 19.25
C ILE A 750 -15.71 -40.24 18.74
N PRO A 751 -15.15 -39.22 18.02
CA PRO A 751 -13.82 -39.31 17.43
C PRO A 751 -12.69 -39.44 18.45
N SER A 752 -11.56 -39.97 18.00
CA SER A 752 -10.33 -40.01 18.80
C SER A 752 -9.94 -38.56 19.19
N TYR A 753 -9.47 -38.40 20.43
CA TYR A 753 -8.99 -37.12 21.00
C TYR A 753 -10.02 -36.00 21.10
N LEU A 754 -11.28 -36.16 20.70
CA LEU A 754 -12.25 -35.05 20.62
C LEU A 754 -12.32 -34.21 21.90
N CYS A 755 -12.46 -34.84 23.06
CA CYS A 755 -12.55 -34.15 24.35
C CYS A 755 -11.25 -34.27 25.15
N SER A 756 -10.18 -34.82 24.58
CA SER A 756 -8.92 -35.05 25.30
C SER A 756 -8.36 -33.75 25.91
N GLY A 757 -8.15 -33.74 27.23
CA GLY A 757 -7.63 -32.57 27.95
C GLY A 757 -8.69 -31.55 28.42
N MET A 758 -9.99 -31.83 28.29
CA MET A 758 -11.07 -30.95 28.84
C MET A 758 -11.15 -31.10 30.36
N ASN A 759 -10.23 -30.48 31.07
CA ASN A 759 -10.08 -30.70 32.51
C ASN A 759 -11.22 -30.12 33.37
N ASN A 760 -12.05 -29.22 32.85
CA ASN A 760 -13.21 -28.67 33.56
C ASN A 760 -14.53 -29.42 33.24
N LEU A 761 -14.51 -30.40 32.34
CA LEU A 761 -15.67 -31.25 32.02
C LEU A 761 -15.97 -32.19 33.18
N GLN A 762 -17.11 -31.98 33.85
CA GLN A 762 -17.51 -32.77 35.05
C GLN A 762 -18.41 -33.97 34.70
N SER A 763 -19.23 -33.82 33.65
CA SER A 763 -20.17 -34.85 33.26
C SER A 763 -20.35 -34.91 31.74
N VAL A 764 -20.70 -36.07 31.23
CA VAL A 764 -21.02 -36.27 29.82
C VAL A 764 -22.17 -37.28 29.68
N ILE A 765 -23.04 -37.00 28.71
CA ILE A 765 -24.12 -37.88 28.30
C ILE A 765 -23.86 -38.34 26.87
N ILE A 766 -23.70 -39.62 26.67
CA ILE A 766 -23.51 -40.27 25.36
C ILE A 766 -24.87 -40.70 24.84
N PRO A 767 -25.35 -40.14 23.70
CA PRO A 767 -26.69 -40.44 23.19
C PRO A 767 -26.84 -41.88 22.66
N LYS A 768 -28.10 -42.28 22.46
CA LYS A 768 -28.43 -43.66 21.99
C LYS A 768 -27.91 -43.95 20.56
N SER A 769 -27.64 -42.94 19.78
CA SER A 769 -27.17 -43.04 18.40
C SER A 769 -25.69 -43.43 18.30
N VAL A 770 -24.92 -43.21 19.37
CA VAL A 770 -23.48 -43.51 19.37
C VAL A 770 -23.26 -44.99 19.52
N SER A 771 -22.59 -45.62 18.57
CA SER A 771 -22.21 -47.01 18.55
C SER A 771 -20.72 -47.25 18.88
N VAL A 772 -19.86 -46.23 18.66
CA VAL A 772 -18.42 -46.36 18.89
C VAL A 772 -17.84 -45.13 19.61
N ILE A 773 -17.01 -45.37 20.61
CA ILE A 773 -16.18 -44.35 21.24
C ILE A 773 -14.71 -44.68 20.95
N HIS A 774 -14.06 -43.82 20.18
CA HIS A 774 -12.69 -44.08 19.74
C HIS A 774 -11.66 -43.81 20.85
N GLU A 775 -10.41 -44.23 20.58
CA GLU A 775 -9.29 -44.12 21.48
C GLU A 775 -9.01 -42.68 21.89
N TYR A 776 -8.64 -42.46 23.15
CA TYR A 776 -8.31 -41.17 23.75
C TYR A 776 -9.43 -40.11 23.67
N ALA A 777 -10.69 -40.47 23.35
CA ALA A 777 -11.79 -39.54 23.14
C ALA A 777 -12.01 -38.60 24.32
N PHE A 778 -11.87 -39.05 25.57
CA PHE A 778 -11.96 -38.31 26.84
C PHE A 778 -10.67 -38.41 27.68
N TRP A 779 -9.53 -38.62 27.01
CA TRP A 779 -8.25 -38.76 27.68
C TRP A 779 -7.88 -37.47 28.46
N ASN A 780 -7.39 -37.65 29.68
CA ASN A 780 -6.95 -36.56 30.56
C ASN A 780 -8.04 -35.53 30.86
N CYS A 781 -9.31 -35.94 30.97
CA CYS A 781 -10.40 -35.10 31.44
C CYS A 781 -10.48 -35.22 32.98
N GLY A 782 -9.53 -34.56 33.70
CA GLY A 782 -9.28 -34.77 35.13
C GLY A 782 -10.48 -34.56 36.07
N SER A 783 -11.48 -33.75 35.68
CA SER A 783 -12.70 -33.51 36.47
C SER A 783 -13.88 -34.40 36.07
N LEU A 784 -13.79 -35.19 35.01
CA LEU A 784 -14.90 -35.99 34.49
C LEU A 784 -15.25 -37.13 35.48
N SER A 785 -16.26 -36.90 36.28
CA SER A 785 -16.68 -37.77 37.34
C SER A 785 -18.00 -38.51 37.09
N ASN A 786 -18.81 -38.04 36.13
CA ASN A 786 -20.08 -38.64 35.80
C ASN A 786 -20.20 -38.90 34.30
N ILE A 787 -20.35 -40.14 33.87
CA ILE A 787 -20.52 -40.57 32.51
C ILE A 787 -21.83 -41.32 32.40
N THR A 788 -22.72 -40.93 31.48
CA THR A 788 -23.97 -41.64 31.24
C THR A 788 -24.03 -42.08 29.77
N ILE A 789 -24.19 -43.35 29.50
CA ILE A 789 -24.30 -43.96 28.20
C ILE A 789 -25.73 -44.46 28.01
N LEU A 790 -26.48 -43.79 27.10
CA LEU A 790 -27.94 -44.01 26.97
C LEU A 790 -28.31 -45.20 26.06
N GLY A 791 -27.41 -45.65 25.18
CA GLY A 791 -27.66 -46.68 24.18
C GLY A 791 -26.73 -47.87 24.28
N ASN A 792 -26.90 -48.81 23.34
CA ASN A 792 -25.93 -49.85 23.12
C ASN A 792 -24.69 -49.32 22.41
N ILE A 793 -23.52 -49.78 22.81
CA ILE A 793 -22.23 -49.39 22.21
C ILE A 793 -21.57 -50.67 21.68
N ASP A 794 -21.25 -50.71 20.41
CA ASP A 794 -20.53 -51.79 19.79
C ASP A 794 -19.08 -51.88 20.31
N LYS A 795 -18.43 -50.68 20.43
CA LYS A 795 -17.05 -50.64 20.87
C LYS A 795 -16.66 -49.36 21.61
N ILE A 796 -16.01 -49.52 22.75
CA ILE A 796 -15.24 -48.47 23.45
C ILE A 796 -13.77 -48.85 23.31
N HIS A 797 -13.02 -47.98 22.64
CA HIS A 797 -11.62 -48.24 22.38
C HIS A 797 -10.73 -47.97 23.61
N GLU A 798 -9.49 -48.42 23.50
CA GLU A 798 -8.45 -48.28 24.47
C GLU A 798 -8.23 -46.80 24.86
N ASN A 799 -8.02 -46.57 26.17
CA ASN A 799 -7.78 -45.21 26.71
C ASN A 799 -8.89 -44.18 26.48
N ALA A 800 -10.06 -44.58 25.98
CA ALA A 800 -11.15 -43.63 25.69
C ALA A 800 -11.50 -42.72 26.90
N PHE A 801 -11.39 -43.27 28.13
CA PHE A 801 -11.60 -42.54 29.38
C PHE A 801 -10.36 -42.61 30.31
N GLY A 802 -9.17 -42.61 29.74
CA GLY A 802 -7.91 -42.63 30.49
C GLY A 802 -7.66 -41.30 31.21
N TYR A 803 -7.17 -41.34 32.44
CA TYR A 803 -6.83 -40.17 33.27
C TYR A 803 -8.00 -39.18 33.50
N ILE A 804 -9.24 -39.69 33.69
CA ILE A 804 -10.40 -38.93 34.15
C ILE A 804 -10.39 -38.83 35.69
N ALA A 805 -11.46 -38.32 36.33
CA ALA A 805 -11.54 -38.25 37.81
C ALA A 805 -11.15 -39.55 38.51
N LYS A 806 -10.51 -39.50 39.67
CA LYS A 806 -10.01 -40.69 40.39
C LYS A 806 -11.08 -41.70 40.82
N SER A 807 -12.33 -41.24 40.98
CA SER A 807 -13.47 -42.08 41.43
C SER A 807 -14.70 -41.83 40.54
N PRO A 808 -14.65 -42.12 39.23
CA PRO A 808 -15.74 -41.81 38.33
C PRO A 808 -16.94 -42.75 38.53
N LYS A 809 -18.13 -42.21 38.23
CA LYS A 809 -19.39 -42.92 38.15
C LYS A 809 -19.80 -43.11 36.69
N VAL A 810 -19.92 -44.31 36.22
CA VAL A 810 -20.31 -44.64 34.86
C VAL A 810 -21.67 -45.34 34.87
N THR A 811 -22.65 -44.73 34.22
CA THR A 811 -23.99 -45.27 34.06
C THR A 811 -24.17 -45.82 32.67
N PHE A 812 -24.38 -47.12 32.52
CA PHE A 812 -24.79 -47.78 31.29
C PHE A 812 -26.31 -48.02 31.32
N LEU A 813 -27.03 -47.54 30.29
CA LEU A 813 -28.46 -47.86 30.08
C LEU A 813 -28.65 -48.84 28.94
N GLY A 814 -27.58 -49.28 28.28
CA GLY A 814 -27.55 -50.29 27.24
C GLY A 814 -26.39 -51.27 27.43
N LYS A 815 -26.19 -52.16 26.45
CA LYS A 815 -25.07 -53.12 26.42
C LYS A 815 -23.89 -52.53 25.69
N VAL A 816 -22.67 -52.80 26.17
CA VAL A 816 -21.41 -52.47 25.48
C VAL A 816 -20.75 -53.79 25.07
N ASP A 817 -20.63 -54.05 23.76
CA ASP A 817 -20.16 -55.34 23.28
C ASP A 817 -18.65 -55.53 23.43
N TYR A 818 -17.87 -54.43 23.23
CA TYR A 818 -16.42 -54.43 23.39
C TYR A 818 -15.92 -53.21 24.15
N MET A 819 -15.13 -53.39 25.22
CA MET A 819 -14.64 -52.31 26.07
C MET A 819 -13.23 -52.53 26.65
N TRP A 820 -12.33 -53.08 25.83
CA TRP A 820 -10.99 -53.45 26.29
C TRP A 820 -10.12 -52.19 26.56
N GLY A 821 -9.57 -52.11 27.82
CA GLY A 821 -8.65 -51.04 28.18
C GLY A 821 -9.23 -49.60 28.20
N MET A 822 -10.56 -49.44 28.28
CA MET A 822 -11.23 -48.11 28.16
C MET A 822 -10.73 -47.09 29.19
N PHE A 823 -10.21 -47.46 30.34
CA PHE A 823 -9.63 -46.58 31.38
C PHE A 823 -8.10 -46.54 31.37
N GLY A 824 -7.46 -47.17 30.38
CA GLY A 824 -6.02 -47.06 30.18
C GLY A 824 -5.24 -48.32 30.50
N THR A 825 -4.13 -48.47 29.76
CA THR A 825 -3.21 -49.62 29.86
C THR A 825 -1.86 -49.27 30.48
N TRP A 826 -1.61 -47.98 30.73
CA TRP A 826 -0.31 -47.45 31.14
C TRP A 826 -0.14 -47.45 32.66
N ASN A 827 0.92 -48.06 33.11
CA ASN A 827 1.40 -48.19 34.50
C ASN A 827 0.62 -49.15 35.42
N ILE A 828 0.96 -50.44 35.29
CA ILE A 828 0.48 -51.51 36.13
C ILE A 828 0.88 -51.42 37.62
N TYR A 829 1.81 -50.51 37.97
CA TYR A 829 2.41 -50.45 39.32
C TYR A 829 1.73 -49.43 40.26
N THR A 830 1.20 -48.33 39.71
CA THR A 830 0.47 -47.31 40.52
C THR A 830 -0.89 -47.03 39.91
N PRO A 831 -2.00 -47.46 40.55
CA PRO A 831 -3.32 -47.22 40.02
C PRO A 831 -3.65 -45.73 40.09
N TYR A 832 -4.00 -45.14 38.93
CA TYR A 832 -4.49 -43.74 38.86
C TYR A 832 -5.86 -43.62 39.54
N TYR A 833 -6.72 -44.66 39.37
CA TYR A 833 -8.08 -44.68 39.91
C TYR A 833 -8.13 -45.29 41.30
N GLU A 834 -8.90 -44.66 42.20
CA GLU A 834 -9.17 -45.16 43.55
C GLU A 834 -10.36 -46.13 43.54
N THR A 835 -11.47 -45.67 42.95
CA THR A 835 -12.72 -46.48 42.86
C THR A 835 -13.42 -46.18 41.53
N LEU A 836 -13.77 -47.24 40.79
CA LEU A 836 -14.65 -47.17 39.63
C LEU A 836 -16.04 -47.67 40.01
N THR A 837 -17.08 -46.83 39.85
CA THR A 837 -18.47 -47.18 40.18
C THR A 837 -19.29 -47.31 38.91
N PHE A 838 -19.82 -48.48 38.61
CA PHE A 838 -20.66 -48.77 37.45
C PHE A 838 -22.11 -48.96 37.88
N TYR A 839 -22.99 -48.13 37.30
CA TYR A 839 -24.45 -48.32 37.42
C TYR A 839 -24.93 -49.01 36.15
N VAL A 840 -25.53 -50.19 36.29
CA VAL A 840 -25.91 -51.03 35.13
C VAL A 840 -27.35 -51.51 35.29
N PRO A 841 -28.12 -51.74 34.21
CA PRO A 841 -29.43 -52.37 34.27
C PRO A 841 -29.36 -53.78 34.88
N THR A 842 -30.43 -54.18 35.57
CA THR A 842 -30.53 -55.46 36.19
C THR A 842 -30.22 -56.59 35.25
N GLU A 843 -30.71 -56.57 34.04
CA GLU A 843 -30.53 -57.53 32.96
C GLU A 843 -29.06 -57.74 32.52
N TYR A 844 -28.22 -56.71 32.60
CA TYR A 844 -26.82 -56.78 32.15
C TYR A 844 -25.79 -56.87 33.29
N ILE A 845 -26.19 -56.95 34.54
CA ILE A 845 -25.27 -56.93 35.71
C ILE A 845 -24.24 -58.07 35.67
N ASN A 846 -24.68 -59.30 35.34
CA ASN A 846 -23.78 -60.44 35.23
C ASN A 846 -22.83 -60.32 34.05
N TYR A 847 -23.30 -59.76 32.93
CA TYR A 847 -22.49 -59.49 31.77
C TYR A 847 -21.36 -58.52 32.14
N TYR A 848 -21.68 -57.34 32.72
CA TYR A 848 -20.67 -56.35 33.09
C TYR A 848 -19.68 -56.83 34.15
N LYS A 849 -20.14 -57.68 35.12
CA LYS A 849 -19.25 -58.29 36.10
C LYS A 849 -18.25 -59.26 35.43
N SER A 850 -18.63 -59.95 34.36
CA SER A 850 -17.72 -60.84 33.61
C SER A 850 -16.67 -60.06 32.81
N GLN A 851 -17.01 -58.87 32.34
CA GLN A 851 -16.11 -57.99 31.55
C GLN A 851 -15.13 -57.17 32.44
N LYS A 852 -15.16 -57.31 33.76
CA LYS A 852 -14.34 -56.57 34.71
C LYS A 852 -12.84 -56.49 34.32
N LYS A 853 -12.25 -57.62 33.90
CA LYS A 853 -10.82 -57.68 33.52
C LYS A 853 -10.53 -56.97 32.22
N GLN A 854 -11.51 -56.84 31.33
CA GLN A 854 -11.37 -56.12 30.05
C GLN A 854 -11.48 -54.59 30.22
N MET A 855 -12.28 -54.09 31.17
CA MET A 855 -12.50 -52.68 31.46
C MET A 855 -11.26 -51.98 32.02
N VAL A 856 -10.53 -52.67 32.93
CA VAL A 856 -9.42 -52.11 33.69
C VAL A 856 -8.27 -53.10 33.72
N LEU A 857 -7.14 -52.74 33.16
CA LEU A 857 -5.92 -53.52 33.17
C LEU A 857 -5.05 -53.25 34.39
N GLN A 858 -5.41 -52.24 35.21
CA GLN A 858 -4.68 -51.84 36.41
C GLN A 858 -4.96 -52.74 37.61
N LYS A 859 -3.92 -53.27 38.25
CA LYS A 859 -4.03 -54.03 39.51
C LYS A 859 -4.33 -53.01 40.65
N LYS A 860 -5.21 -53.45 41.65
CA LYS A 860 -5.56 -52.69 42.88
C LYS A 860 -6.65 -51.61 42.75
N VAL A 861 -7.34 -51.44 41.62
CA VAL A 861 -8.50 -50.56 41.53
C VAL A 861 -9.74 -51.23 42.16
N LYS A 862 -10.47 -50.52 43.01
CA LYS A 862 -11.76 -50.98 43.54
C LYS A 862 -12.86 -50.79 42.52
N ILE A 863 -13.51 -51.87 42.09
CA ILE A 863 -14.61 -51.83 41.15
C ILE A 863 -15.91 -52.17 41.88
N LYS A 864 -16.90 -51.26 41.81
CA LYS A 864 -18.23 -51.44 42.34
C LYS A 864 -19.25 -51.53 41.19
N PHE A 865 -20.14 -52.48 41.25
CA PHE A 865 -21.31 -52.57 40.38
C PHE A 865 -22.57 -52.34 41.20
N THR A 866 -23.41 -51.40 40.74
CA THR A 866 -24.66 -51.05 41.38
C THR A 866 -25.78 -51.15 40.35
N ILE A 867 -26.92 -51.73 40.77
CA ILE A 867 -28.09 -51.82 39.90
C ILE A 867 -28.71 -50.42 39.84
N LYS A 868 -29.00 -49.97 38.62
CA LYS A 868 -29.82 -48.80 38.40
C LYS A 868 -31.25 -49.27 38.19
N THR A 869 -32.10 -49.02 39.18
CA THR A 869 -33.53 -49.20 39.10
C THR A 869 -34.20 -48.16 38.20
#